data_8fc45fe1d89787c22eb7261dca9c40d0
#
_entry.id   8fc45fe1d89787c22eb7261dca9c40d0
#
_cell.length_a   1.000
_cell.length_b   1.000
_cell.length_c   1.000
_cell.angle_alpha   90.00
_cell.angle_beta   90.00
_cell.angle_gamma   90.00
#
_symmetry.space_group_name_H-M   'P 1'
#
loop_
_entity.id
_entity.type
_entity.pdbx_description
1 polymer ?
#
loop_
_entity_poly.entity_id
_entity_poly.type
_entity_poly.pdbx_seq_one_letter_code
_entity_poly.pdbx_strand_id
1 'polypeptide(L)'
;MHRNKHWRAAVFEKQNIQETVSKLNSDTVKGLTEGEAFRRLQQNGRNEMRAARKKTKIQLFLEQLKDPLIYILLISAVVSILLGEISDAVIIGTVVLVNALVGMLQEGKARKALEALRKLTTPRTIVIRDGIRREIPAAELVAGDLVELEAGAQIPADIRLTRSANLRVEESALTGESVPVEKDALFLADCRQEIPLTERVNMVYMSTVVTNGHGEGLVVATGMDTEIGRIASMITDTEDEMTPLQKRLGDLGKLLSILSLGLCAGLFLLAVFQHRNIPEMLLVAISLAVAAVPEGLPAVVTICLALSVTRMVKVHTIIRRLPSVETLGAVSVVCSDKTGTLTQNRLTVEKCWWYDMMEDVSGTGGRGEHRILPELLRGMLLCNDASLQDGQRIGDPTELALLDFGAKYGLQRERLDRQYPRLDEIPFDSDRKMMTTCHRLPGGRSGGRIAYTKGAPDVILQHCTHILQEGRSVPMTPAQRKRISEVVELMNSLSLRTLAAAQNEDIRGGEEGMTFLGIVGMRDPARPEAGEAVEIFRHAGVTTVMITGDHVDTAYAIARQLGIAGHRSQCITGRELDRLDDTSFLKRIKDLRVYARVTPSQKVRIVKGLRLSGEIVAMTGDGVNDAPSLKAADIGVAMGTGVDVAKQAADMILTDDNFATIEKAIEEGRGVYENIRKSVIFLLSSNLGELMTMFVAVAIGLASPLKSSHILWINLITDSLPALALGVDKNDGKSLMRCPPRKASESLFARGGIACTLFYGALITVIGLAAFLVLPCGILAAEGELVSNPFTLVERLRELMSREQILSKSQTYAFTVLGMCQLYHAIGMRDVQKSVFAMRPWDNLLMVAACIIGFVLQFAVTEIPFLIRAFGTSHLSGQEWLLLSVLAAFPLFAHEVIVVFRK
;
A
#
# COMPACT_ATOMS: atom_id res chain seq x y z
N MET A 1 -21.27 8.78 -41.97
CA MET A 1 -20.66 7.61 -42.61
C MET A 1 -19.13 7.78 -42.63
N HIS A 2 -18.41 7.38 -41.59
CA HIS A 2 -16.96 7.15 -41.60
C HIS A 2 -16.73 5.74 -41.14
N ARG A 3 -16.47 4.84 -42.08
CA ARG A 3 -15.94 3.49 -41.81
C ARG A 3 -14.54 3.66 -41.21
N ASN A 4 -14.46 3.58 -39.87
CA ASN A 4 -13.17 3.37 -39.20
C ASN A 4 -12.59 2.04 -39.71
N LYS A 5 -11.46 2.11 -40.40
CA LYS A 5 -10.65 0.95 -40.72
C LYS A 5 -10.03 0.48 -39.38
N HIS A 6 -10.73 -0.41 -38.67
CA HIS A 6 -10.14 -1.11 -37.53
C HIS A 6 -9.03 -2.01 -38.09
N TRP A 7 -7.81 -1.70 -37.76
CA TRP A 7 -6.65 -2.53 -38.06
C TRP A 7 -6.71 -3.78 -37.16
N ARG A 8 -6.87 -4.97 -37.73
CA ARG A 8 -6.86 -6.23 -36.96
C ARG A 8 -5.43 -6.67 -36.81
N ALA A 9 -4.98 -6.90 -35.56
CA ALA A 9 -3.65 -7.48 -35.25
C ALA A 9 -3.39 -8.80 -36.02
N ALA A 10 -4.44 -9.62 -36.18
CA ALA A 10 -4.44 -10.89 -36.92
C ALA A 10 -4.10 -10.81 -38.42
N VAL A 11 -3.76 -9.65 -38.95
CA VAL A 11 -3.33 -9.48 -40.35
C VAL A 11 -1.82 -9.28 -40.44
N PHE A 12 -1.20 -8.75 -39.39
CA PHE A 12 0.21 -8.35 -39.41
C PHE A 12 1.18 -9.52 -39.17
N GLU A 13 0.73 -10.62 -38.58
CA GLU A 13 1.51 -11.85 -38.42
C GLU A 13 1.91 -12.50 -39.74
N LYS A 14 1.06 -12.27 -40.78
CA LYS A 14 1.25 -12.84 -42.14
C LYS A 14 1.97 -11.89 -43.06
N GLN A 15 2.25 -10.66 -42.64
CA GLN A 15 2.89 -9.62 -43.43
C GLN A 15 4.39 -9.54 -43.15
N ASN A 16 5.18 -9.34 -44.19
CA ASN A 16 6.57 -9.04 -44.01
C ASN A 16 6.76 -7.61 -43.40
N ILE A 17 7.97 -7.33 -42.93
CA ILE A 17 8.28 -6.06 -42.24
C ILE A 17 8.01 -4.87 -43.18
N GLN A 18 8.35 -4.95 -44.45
CA GLN A 18 8.17 -3.85 -45.41
C GLN A 18 6.70 -3.59 -45.72
N GLU A 19 5.87 -4.61 -45.84
CA GLU A 19 4.43 -4.50 -45.98
C GLU A 19 3.78 -3.84 -44.74
N THR A 20 4.23 -4.25 -43.57
CA THR A 20 3.76 -3.66 -42.29
C THR A 20 4.11 -2.17 -42.21
N VAL A 21 5.36 -1.81 -42.50
CA VAL A 21 5.82 -0.42 -42.57
C VAL A 21 4.99 0.42 -43.54
N SER A 22 4.79 -0.06 -44.78
CA SER A 22 4.01 0.63 -45.80
C SER A 22 2.56 0.82 -45.38
N LYS A 23 1.96 -0.19 -44.76
CA LYS A 23 0.55 -0.15 -44.31
C LYS A 23 0.35 0.81 -43.13
N LEU A 24 1.31 0.89 -42.23
CA LEU A 24 1.27 1.79 -41.08
C LEU A 24 1.82 3.18 -41.38
N ASN A 25 2.33 3.44 -42.60
CA ASN A 25 3.01 4.68 -42.96
C ASN A 25 4.04 5.09 -41.88
N SER A 26 4.97 4.17 -41.56
CA SER A 26 6.01 4.35 -40.54
C SER A 26 7.39 4.06 -41.11
N ASP A 27 8.42 4.12 -40.26
CA ASP A 27 9.80 3.82 -40.60
C ASP A 27 10.44 2.98 -39.50
N THR A 28 11.26 1.95 -39.88
CA THR A 28 11.91 1.04 -38.92
C THR A 28 13.15 1.63 -38.27
N VAL A 29 13.63 2.80 -38.69
CA VAL A 29 14.81 3.47 -38.16
C VAL A 29 14.44 4.80 -37.50
N LYS A 30 13.62 5.61 -38.18
CA LYS A 30 13.22 6.95 -37.71
C LYS A 30 11.92 6.93 -36.92
N GLY A 31 11.10 5.89 -37.06
CA GLY A 31 9.76 5.86 -36.48
C GLY A 31 8.81 6.91 -37.11
N LEU A 32 7.76 7.24 -36.39
CA LEU A 32 6.84 8.33 -36.77
C LEU A 32 7.45 9.70 -36.46
N THR A 33 6.98 10.74 -37.18
CA THR A 33 7.23 12.13 -36.79
C THR A 33 6.33 12.50 -35.61
N GLU A 34 6.78 13.39 -34.72
CA GLU A 34 6.00 13.86 -33.56
C GLU A 34 4.62 14.42 -33.97
N GLY A 35 4.59 15.19 -35.06
CA GLY A 35 3.34 15.75 -35.59
C GLY A 35 2.34 14.70 -36.07
N GLU A 36 2.83 13.63 -36.73
CA GLU A 36 1.98 12.50 -37.14
C GLU A 36 1.49 11.68 -35.96
N ALA A 37 2.35 11.42 -34.98
CA ALA A 37 1.98 10.72 -33.75
C ALA A 37 0.89 11.48 -32.97
N PHE A 38 1.03 12.80 -32.83
CA PHE A 38 0.02 13.68 -32.22
C PHE A 38 -1.32 13.65 -32.97
N ARG A 39 -1.28 13.73 -34.32
CA ARG A 39 -2.48 13.63 -35.15
C ARG A 39 -3.21 12.31 -34.95
N ARG A 40 -2.48 11.19 -34.94
CA ARG A 40 -3.05 9.85 -34.71
C ARG A 40 -3.63 9.72 -33.32
N LEU A 41 -2.97 10.28 -32.30
CA LEU A 41 -3.47 10.29 -30.92
C LEU A 41 -4.81 11.04 -30.81
N GLN A 42 -4.97 12.16 -31.53
CA GLN A 42 -6.25 12.88 -31.57
C GLN A 42 -7.35 12.12 -32.32
N GLN A 43 -7.01 11.37 -33.36
CA GLN A 43 -7.98 10.64 -34.18
C GLN A 43 -8.40 9.31 -33.53
N ASN A 44 -7.47 8.53 -32.97
CA ASN A 44 -7.70 7.17 -32.47
C ASN A 44 -7.92 7.13 -30.97
N GLY A 45 -7.60 8.22 -30.24
CA GLY A 45 -7.65 8.27 -28.78
C GLY A 45 -6.40 7.68 -28.12
N ARG A 46 -6.42 7.65 -26.79
CA ARG A 46 -5.31 7.12 -25.98
C ARG A 46 -5.27 5.61 -25.97
N ASN A 47 -4.08 5.05 -25.82
CA ASN A 47 -3.83 3.63 -25.60
C ASN A 47 -4.23 3.24 -24.16
N GLU A 48 -5.52 3.23 -23.90
CA GLU A 48 -6.10 2.88 -22.59
C GLU A 48 -7.25 1.90 -22.80
N MET A 49 -7.37 0.93 -21.93
CA MET A 49 -8.55 0.08 -21.85
C MET A 49 -9.74 0.94 -21.40
N ARG A 50 -10.91 0.78 -22.00
CA ARG A 50 -12.10 1.48 -21.54
C ARG A 50 -12.31 1.13 -20.08
N ALA A 51 -12.07 2.10 -19.19
CA ALA A 51 -12.51 2.01 -17.82
C ALA A 51 -14.04 1.72 -17.81
N ALA A 52 -14.51 0.91 -16.88
CA ALA A 52 -15.94 0.70 -16.64
C ALA A 52 -16.64 2.07 -16.69
N ARG A 53 -17.80 2.14 -17.35
CA ARG A 53 -18.53 3.40 -17.56
C ARG A 53 -18.61 4.16 -16.25
N LYS A 54 -18.06 5.39 -16.24
CA LYS A 54 -18.17 6.26 -15.06
C LYS A 54 -19.64 6.43 -14.73
N LYS A 55 -20.04 5.93 -13.57
CA LYS A 55 -21.40 6.13 -13.08
C LYS A 55 -21.67 7.64 -12.99
N THR A 56 -22.76 8.08 -13.58
CA THR A 56 -23.17 9.49 -13.49
C THR A 56 -23.59 9.82 -12.06
N LYS A 57 -23.57 11.11 -11.69
CA LYS A 57 -24.02 11.54 -10.36
C LYS A 57 -25.45 11.06 -10.06
N ILE A 58 -26.32 11.03 -11.07
CA ILE A 58 -27.70 10.53 -10.95
C ILE A 58 -27.71 9.02 -10.66
N GLN A 59 -26.86 8.23 -11.32
CA GLN A 59 -26.75 6.80 -11.04
C GLN A 59 -26.24 6.52 -9.64
N LEU A 60 -25.23 7.27 -9.17
CA LEU A 60 -24.75 7.16 -7.79
C LEU A 60 -25.86 7.51 -6.78
N PHE A 61 -26.63 8.55 -7.04
CA PHE A 61 -27.78 8.90 -6.21
C PHE A 61 -28.86 7.80 -6.18
N LEU A 62 -29.22 7.25 -7.35
CA LEU A 62 -30.20 6.15 -7.45
C LEU A 62 -29.70 4.85 -6.81
N GLU A 63 -28.38 4.62 -6.82
CA GLU A 63 -27.80 3.46 -6.10
C GLU A 63 -27.93 3.60 -4.59
N GLN A 64 -27.79 4.79 -4.05
CA GLN A 64 -28.02 5.02 -2.62
C GLN A 64 -29.49 4.68 -2.23
N LEU A 65 -30.44 4.97 -3.11
CA LEU A 65 -31.85 4.64 -2.85
C LEU A 65 -32.17 3.13 -2.92
N LYS A 66 -31.24 2.28 -3.36
CA LYS A 66 -31.39 0.81 -3.38
C LYS A 66 -30.99 0.14 -2.06
N ASP A 67 -30.53 0.91 -1.07
CA ASP A 67 -30.21 0.36 0.24
C ASP A 67 -31.47 -0.22 0.89
N PRO A 68 -31.43 -1.47 1.41
CA PRO A 68 -32.55 -2.09 2.11
C PRO A 68 -33.14 -1.23 3.23
N LEU A 69 -32.33 -0.42 3.88
CA LEU A 69 -32.73 0.48 4.97
C LEU A 69 -33.64 1.61 4.48
N ILE A 70 -33.36 2.15 3.30
CA ILE A 70 -34.19 3.19 2.69
C ILE A 70 -35.58 2.64 2.35
N TYR A 71 -35.70 1.36 2.00
CA TYR A 71 -37.03 0.75 1.81
C TYR A 71 -37.84 0.71 3.13
N ILE A 72 -37.18 0.42 4.25
CA ILE A 72 -37.82 0.46 5.58
C ILE A 72 -38.31 1.89 5.89
N LEU A 73 -37.49 2.90 5.63
CA LEU A 73 -37.86 4.30 5.81
C LEU A 73 -39.01 4.73 4.89
N LEU A 74 -38.99 4.32 3.64
CA LEU A 74 -40.07 4.61 2.70
C LEU A 74 -41.39 3.91 3.11
N ILE A 75 -41.31 2.68 3.61
CA ILE A 75 -42.48 1.99 4.18
C ILE A 75 -42.99 2.74 5.41
N SER A 76 -42.10 3.19 6.29
CA SER A 76 -42.45 4.02 7.45
C SER A 76 -43.17 5.31 7.04
N ALA A 77 -42.64 6.04 6.04
CA ALA A 77 -43.28 7.25 5.51
C ALA A 77 -44.68 6.98 4.98
N VAL A 78 -44.89 5.87 4.24
CA VAL A 78 -46.22 5.47 3.75
C VAL A 78 -47.17 5.16 4.91
N VAL A 79 -46.72 4.42 5.92
CA VAL A 79 -47.50 4.13 7.12
C VAL A 79 -47.88 5.42 7.87
N SER A 80 -46.94 6.36 8.01
CA SER A 80 -47.19 7.68 8.64
C SER A 80 -48.28 8.48 7.88
N ILE A 81 -48.27 8.47 6.54
CA ILE A 81 -49.30 9.11 5.71
C ILE A 81 -50.66 8.46 5.97
N LEU A 82 -50.70 7.13 6.01
CA LEU A 82 -51.97 6.37 6.22
C LEU A 82 -52.58 6.64 7.61
N LEU A 83 -51.74 6.97 8.61
CA LEU A 83 -52.14 7.28 9.95
C LEU A 83 -52.44 8.78 10.15
N GLY A 84 -52.25 9.60 9.11
CA GLY A 84 -52.51 11.04 9.15
C GLY A 84 -51.36 11.93 9.64
N GLU A 85 -50.18 11.32 9.93
CA GLU A 85 -48.95 12.02 10.39
C GLU A 85 -48.12 12.49 9.17
N ILE A 86 -48.68 13.47 8.43
CA ILE A 86 -48.08 13.96 7.17
C ILE A 86 -46.72 14.64 7.45
N SER A 87 -46.59 15.31 8.61
CA SER A 87 -45.32 15.97 8.99
C SER A 87 -44.17 14.99 9.12
N ASP A 88 -44.38 13.84 9.77
CA ASP A 88 -43.36 12.79 9.93
C ASP A 88 -42.99 12.19 8.60
N ALA A 89 -43.97 11.94 7.73
CA ALA A 89 -43.70 11.41 6.39
C ALA A 89 -42.85 12.35 5.53
N VAL A 90 -43.11 13.67 5.59
CA VAL A 90 -42.31 14.70 4.90
C VAL A 90 -40.88 14.75 5.45
N ILE A 91 -40.70 14.66 6.74
CA ILE A 91 -39.38 14.65 7.39
C ILE A 91 -38.61 13.41 6.98
N ILE A 92 -39.22 12.22 7.07
CA ILE A 92 -38.59 10.96 6.64
C ILE A 92 -38.16 11.05 5.17
N GLY A 93 -39.03 11.56 4.28
CA GLY A 93 -38.69 11.76 2.87
C GLY A 93 -37.54 12.72 2.66
N THR A 94 -37.53 13.84 3.43
CA THR A 94 -36.45 14.84 3.39
C THR A 94 -35.11 14.21 3.86
N VAL A 95 -35.12 13.47 4.97
CA VAL A 95 -33.94 12.81 5.50
C VAL A 95 -33.41 11.75 4.50
N VAL A 96 -34.27 10.95 3.89
CA VAL A 96 -33.88 10.00 2.84
C VAL A 96 -33.18 10.72 1.67
N LEU A 97 -33.73 11.86 1.25
CA LEU A 97 -33.13 12.67 0.18
C LEU A 97 -31.76 13.22 0.58
N VAL A 98 -31.64 13.78 1.80
CA VAL A 98 -30.39 14.35 2.34
C VAL A 98 -29.34 13.24 2.49
N ASN A 99 -29.73 12.08 3.03
CA ASN A 99 -28.84 10.94 3.22
C ASN A 99 -28.31 10.43 1.87
N ALA A 100 -29.18 10.26 0.88
CA ALA A 100 -28.78 9.87 -0.47
C ALA A 100 -27.85 10.90 -1.12
N LEU A 101 -28.06 12.21 -0.89
CA LEU A 101 -27.20 13.28 -1.39
C LEU A 101 -25.82 13.25 -0.71
N VAL A 102 -25.78 13.10 0.61
CA VAL A 102 -24.55 13.00 1.39
C VAL A 102 -23.78 11.75 0.97
N GLY A 103 -24.41 10.59 0.86
CA GLY A 103 -23.82 9.34 0.39
C GLY A 103 -23.21 9.47 -1.02
N MET A 104 -23.94 10.10 -1.94
CA MET A 104 -23.45 10.38 -3.30
C MET A 104 -22.20 11.29 -3.28
N LEU A 105 -22.19 12.34 -2.44
CA LEU A 105 -21.04 13.25 -2.33
C LEU A 105 -19.81 12.56 -1.73
N GLN A 106 -20.00 11.74 -0.72
CA GLN A 106 -18.96 10.97 -0.04
C GLN A 106 -18.35 9.93 -0.99
N GLU A 107 -19.16 9.14 -1.68
CA GLU A 107 -18.71 8.15 -2.66
C GLU A 107 -18.00 8.82 -3.84
N GLY A 108 -18.50 9.96 -4.31
CA GLY A 108 -17.87 10.74 -5.36
C GLY A 108 -16.48 11.26 -4.98
N LYS A 109 -16.26 11.68 -3.72
CA LYS A 109 -14.94 12.08 -3.21
C LYS A 109 -13.98 10.88 -3.11
N ALA A 110 -14.44 9.74 -2.59
CA ALA A 110 -13.64 8.53 -2.48
C ALA A 110 -13.18 8.02 -3.87
N ARG A 111 -14.08 7.98 -4.85
CA ARG A 111 -13.75 7.61 -6.24
C ARG A 111 -12.74 8.55 -6.90
N LYS A 112 -12.87 9.88 -6.69
CA LYS A 112 -11.90 10.86 -7.21
C LYS A 112 -10.49 10.66 -6.63
N ALA A 113 -10.39 10.37 -5.34
CA ALA A 113 -9.10 10.08 -4.70
C ALA A 113 -8.44 8.83 -5.31
N LEU A 114 -9.22 7.76 -5.55
CA LEU A 114 -8.75 6.54 -6.21
C LEU A 114 -8.31 6.79 -7.67
N GLU A 115 -9.07 7.59 -8.40
CA GLU A 115 -8.75 7.92 -9.80
C GLU A 115 -7.45 8.74 -9.91
N ALA A 116 -7.20 9.65 -8.97
CA ALA A 116 -5.95 10.40 -8.89
C ALA A 116 -4.74 9.48 -8.66
N LEU A 117 -4.90 8.44 -7.85
CA LEU A 117 -3.85 7.44 -7.58
C LEU A 117 -3.52 6.58 -8.80
N ARG A 118 -4.54 6.15 -9.56
CA ARG A 118 -4.34 5.37 -10.79
C ARG A 118 -3.49 6.13 -11.81
N LYS A 119 -3.56 7.46 -11.85
CA LYS A 119 -2.74 8.29 -12.74
C LYS A 119 -1.26 8.33 -12.35
N LEU A 120 -0.91 8.10 -11.09
CA LEU A 120 0.48 8.08 -10.62
C LEU A 120 1.23 6.79 -11.01
N THR A 121 0.52 5.74 -11.44
CA THR A 121 1.07 4.43 -11.81
C THR A 121 0.98 4.14 -13.30
N THR A 122 0.92 5.18 -14.14
CA THR A 122 0.84 4.99 -15.60
C THR A 122 2.16 4.42 -16.13
N PRO A 123 2.16 3.26 -16.81
CA PRO A 123 3.37 2.67 -17.39
C PRO A 123 4.00 3.63 -18.40
N ARG A 124 5.33 3.61 -18.48
CA ARG A 124 6.11 4.37 -19.48
C ARG A 124 6.74 3.40 -20.46
N THR A 125 7.05 3.87 -21.65
CA THR A 125 7.66 3.04 -22.69
C THR A 125 8.63 3.87 -23.50
N ILE A 126 9.63 3.20 -24.10
CA ILE A 126 10.63 3.83 -24.94
C ILE A 126 10.18 3.71 -26.39
N VAL A 127 10.11 4.86 -27.07
CA VAL A 127 9.76 4.95 -28.48
C VAL A 127 10.85 5.70 -29.26
N ILE A 128 10.95 5.38 -30.53
CA ILE A 128 11.79 6.12 -31.49
C ILE A 128 10.86 6.95 -32.37
N ARG A 129 10.93 8.29 -32.26
CA ARG A 129 10.23 9.25 -33.10
C ARG A 129 11.21 10.27 -33.66
N ASP A 130 11.09 10.59 -34.93
CA ASP A 130 12.04 11.45 -35.66
C ASP A 130 13.49 10.98 -35.57
N GLY A 131 13.72 9.65 -35.36
CA GLY A 131 15.05 9.07 -35.15
C GLY A 131 15.62 9.31 -33.74
N ILE A 132 14.85 9.87 -32.82
CA ILE A 132 15.28 10.17 -31.46
C ILE A 132 14.56 9.22 -30.48
N ARG A 133 15.36 8.58 -29.63
CA ARG A 133 14.87 7.73 -28.53
C ARG A 133 14.23 8.60 -27.44
N ARG A 134 12.97 8.32 -27.09
CA ARG A 134 12.21 9.07 -26.09
C ARG A 134 11.40 8.15 -25.21
N GLU A 135 11.31 8.49 -23.94
CA GLU A 135 10.43 7.82 -22.98
C GLU A 135 9.11 8.58 -22.85
N ILE A 136 8.00 7.92 -23.22
CA ILE A 136 6.65 8.49 -23.18
C ILE A 136 5.72 7.66 -22.28
N PRO A 137 4.61 8.25 -21.77
CA PRO A 137 3.55 7.46 -21.15
C PRO A 137 2.97 6.46 -22.17
N ALA A 138 2.82 5.18 -21.78
CA ALA A 138 2.27 4.15 -22.65
C ALA A 138 0.87 4.50 -23.21
N ALA A 139 0.11 5.30 -22.46
CA ALA A 139 -1.19 5.83 -22.90
C ALA A 139 -1.12 6.76 -24.15
N GLU A 140 0.06 7.26 -24.51
CA GLU A 140 0.27 8.17 -25.66
C GLU A 140 0.83 7.43 -26.89
N LEU A 141 0.93 6.09 -26.82
CA LEU A 141 1.28 5.25 -27.96
C LEU A 141 0.18 5.27 -29.03
N VAL A 142 0.61 5.28 -30.29
CA VAL A 142 -0.28 5.20 -31.44
C VAL A 142 0.18 4.09 -32.41
N ALA A 143 -0.75 3.57 -33.20
CA ALA A 143 -0.41 2.62 -34.25
C ALA A 143 0.61 3.22 -35.23
N GLY A 144 1.72 2.51 -35.46
CA GLY A 144 2.86 2.93 -36.24
C GLY A 144 4.04 3.46 -35.44
N ASP A 145 3.95 3.67 -34.13
CA ASP A 145 5.10 3.98 -33.30
C ASP A 145 6.10 2.81 -33.31
N LEU A 146 7.40 3.14 -33.33
CA LEU A 146 8.49 2.18 -33.17
C LEU A 146 8.87 2.13 -31.70
N VAL A 147 8.69 0.96 -31.08
CA VAL A 147 8.90 0.72 -29.62
C VAL A 147 10.12 -0.17 -29.42
N GLU A 148 10.94 0.17 -28.42
CA GLU A 148 12.00 -0.70 -27.91
C GLU A 148 11.48 -1.55 -26.76
N LEU A 149 11.86 -2.82 -26.74
CA LEU A 149 11.47 -3.83 -25.76
C LEU A 149 12.72 -4.39 -25.07
N GLU A 150 12.78 -4.31 -23.76
CA GLU A 150 13.90 -4.79 -22.94
C GLU A 150 13.39 -5.80 -21.90
N ALA A 151 14.27 -6.67 -21.41
CA ALA A 151 13.92 -7.64 -20.38
C ALA A 151 13.38 -6.94 -19.11
N GLY A 152 12.24 -7.40 -18.61
CA GLY A 152 11.52 -6.82 -17.49
C GLY A 152 10.47 -5.77 -17.85
N ALA A 153 10.42 -5.32 -19.13
CA ALA A 153 9.41 -4.39 -19.60
C ALA A 153 8.08 -5.11 -19.86
N GLN A 154 6.98 -4.42 -19.51
CA GLN A 154 5.66 -4.82 -19.95
C GLN A 154 5.41 -4.31 -21.37
N ILE A 155 4.85 -5.16 -22.21
CA ILE A 155 4.50 -4.82 -23.58
C ILE A 155 3.26 -3.89 -23.55
N PRO A 156 3.38 -2.65 -24.04
CA PRO A 156 2.39 -1.62 -23.82
C PRO A 156 1.21 -1.63 -24.83
N ALA A 157 1.36 -2.35 -25.94
CA ALA A 157 0.41 -2.44 -27.04
C ALA A 157 0.63 -3.74 -27.82
N ASP A 158 -0.21 -4.07 -28.81
CA ASP A 158 0.11 -5.17 -29.72
C ASP A 158 1.13 -4.68 -30.75
N ILE A 159 2.26 -5.41 -30.87
CA ILE A 159 3.44 -4.99 -31.62
C ILE A 159 3.86 -6.08 -32.60
N ARG A 160 4.15 -5.72 -33.86
CA ARG A 160 4.82 -6.53 -34.86
C ARG A 160 6.31 -6.30 -34.74
N LEU A 161 7.07 -7.34 -34.40
CA LEU A 161 8.51 -7.26 -34.23
C LEU A 161 9.21 -6.95 -35.56
N THR A 162 10.17 -6.04 -35.53
CA THR A 162 11.05 -5.67 -36.62
C THR A 162 12.48 -6.21 -36.42
N ARG A 163 12.89 -6.32 -35.13
CA ARG A 163 14.14 -6.91 -34.68
C ARG A 163 13.94 -7.70 -33.39
N SER A 164 14.64 -8.80 -33.21
CA SER A 164 14.65 -9.58 -31.98
C SER A 164 16.04 -10.17 -31.76
N ALA A 165 16.51 -10.15 -30.50
CA ALA A 165 17.75 -10.80 -30.10
C ALA A 165 17.50 -11.55 -28.79
N ASN A 166 17.42 -12.87 -28.84
CA ASN A 166 17.12 -13.77 -27.72
C ASN A 166 15.85 -13.36 -26.96
N LEU A 167 14.89 -12.75 -27.66
CA LEU A 167 13.68 -12.21 -27.07
C LEU A 167 12.75 -13.33 -26.64
N ARG A 168 12.43 -13.39 -25.32
CA ARG A 168 11.44 -14.31 -24.74
C ARG A 168 10.37 -13.53 -24.03
N VAL A 169 9.12 -13.91 -24.27
CA VAL A 169 7.95 -13.21 -23.73
C VAL A 169 7.06 -14.21 -23.00
N GLU A 170 6.67 -13.86 -21.78
CA GLU A 170 5.66 -14.58 -21.01
C GLU A 170 4.27 -14.08 -21.42
N GLU A 171 3.47 -14.98 -21.98
CA GLU A 171 2.14 -14.69 -22.52
C GLU A 171 1.01 -15.28 -21.69
N SER A 172 1.27 -15.61 -20.43
CA SER A 172 0.31 -16.24 -19.51
C SER A 172 -1.00 -15.44 -19.33
N ALA A 173 -0.95 -14.12 -19.45
CA ALA A 173 -2.13 -13.26 -19.40
C ALA A 173 -3.14 -13.52 -20.54
N LEU A 174 -2.69 -14.08 -21.67
CA LEU A 174 -3.50 -14.36 -22.86
C LEU A 174 -3.71 -15.86 -23.10
N THR A 175 -2.71 -16.67 -22.81
CA THR A 175 -2.69 -18.11 -23.13
C THR A 175 -2.98 -19.00 -21.93
N GLY A 176 -2.80 -18.47 -20.70
CA GLY A 176 -2.83 -19.25 -19.46
C GLY A 176 -1.58 -20.06 -19.17
N GLU A 177 -0.62 -20.11 -20.09
CA GLU A 177 0.64 -20.86 -19.95
C GLU A 177 1.78 -19.96 -19.48
N SER A 178 2.49 -20.37 -18.42
CA SER A 178 3.55 -19.58 -17.79
C SER A 178 4.94 -19.82 -18.38
N VAL A 179 5.06 -20.64 -19.43
CA VAL A 179 6.36 -20.87 -20.09
C VAL A 179 6.63 -19.75 -21.08
N PRO A 180 7.77 -19.03 -20.97
CA PRO A 180 8.10 -17.97 -21.90
C PRO A 180 8.30 -18.49 -23.33
N VAL A 181 7.69 -17.81 -24.29
CA VAL A 181 7.75 -18.13 -25.73
C VAL A 181 8.90 -17.35 -26.35
N GLU A 182 9.74 -18.05 -27.14
CA GLU A 182 10.81 -17.41 -27.92
C GLU A 182 10.20 -16.68 -29.12
N LYS A 183 10.61 -15.43 -29.36
CA LYS A 183 10.08 -14.58 -30.42
C LYS A 183 11.11 -14.35 -31.52
N ASP A 184 10.65 -14.45 -32.76
CA ASP A 184 11.48 -14.25 -33.97
C ASP A 184 10.81 -13.23 -34.91
N ALA A 185 11.48 -12.09 -35.10
CA ALA A 185 11.01 -11.00 -35.96
C ALA A 185 10.93 -11.42 -37.45
N LEU A 186 11.76 -12.39 -37.89
CA LEU A 186 11.86 -12.83 -39.28
C LEU A 186 10.87 -13.94 -39.64
N PHE A 187 10.22 -14.53 -38.65
CA PHE A 187 9.22 -15.57 -38.89
C PHE A 187 8.05 -15.00 -39.70
N LEU A 188 7.63 -15.74 -40.73
CA LEU A 188 6.44 -15.45 -41.53
C LEU A 188 5.48 -16.62 -41.46
N ALA A 189 4.28 -16.35 -41.05
CA ALA A 189 3.21 -17.32 -40.96
C ALA A 189 2.65 -17.69 -42.34
N ASP A 190 2.28 -18.96 -42.55
CA ASP A 190 1.63 -19.39 -43.79
C ASP A 190 0.25 -18.70 -43.95
N CYS A 191 0.06 -18.08 -45.10
CA CYS A 191 -1.13 -17.29 -45.42
C CYS A 191 -2.43 -18.12 -45.48
N ARG A 192 -2.36 -19.45 -45.50
CA ARG A 192 -3.51 -20.33 -45.75
C ARG A 192 -4.25 -20.82 -44.51
N GLN A 193 -3.67 -20.65 -43.30
CA GLN A 193 -4.29 -21.11 -42.04
C GLN A 193 -4.40 -19.96 -41.04
N GLU A 194 -5.47 -20.00 -40.24
CA GLU A 194 -5.52 -19.16 -39.01
C GLU A 194 -4.56 -19.77 -37.97
N ILE A 195 -3.61 -18.95 -37.51
CA ILE A 195 -2.60 -19.38 -36.55
C ILE A 195 -3.11 -19.04 -35.15
N PRO A 196 -3.08 -20.01 -34.22
CA PRO A 196 -3.36 -19.75 -32.82
C PRO A 196 -2.45 -18.65 -32.26
N LEU A 197 -2.92 -17.89 -31.28
CA LEU A 197 -2.20 -16.75 -30.72
C LEU A 197 -0.84 -17.14 -30.15
N THR A 198 -0.73 -18.34 -29.58
CA THR A 198 0.49 -18.93 -29.02
C THR A 198 1.58 -19.21 -30.04
N GLU A 199 1.22 -19.40 -31.32
CA GLU A 199 2.16 -19.76 -32.41
C GLU A 199 2.61 -18.52 -33.22
N ARG A 200 2.14 -17.33 -32.89
CA ARG A 200 2.49 -16.07 -33.56
C ARG A 200 3.80 -15.50 -33.00
N VAL A 201 4.92 -16.16 -33.35
CA VAL A 201 6.23 -15.82 -32.77
C VAL A 201 6.80 -14.47 -33.22
N ASN A 202 6.26 -13.86 -34.27
CA ASN A 202 6.69 -12.55 -34.79
C ASN A 202 5.85 -11.38 -34.21
N MET A 203 4.92 -11.68 -33.30
CA MET A 203 4.05 -10.72 -32.62
C MET A 203 4.27 -10.78 -31.12
N VAL A 204 4.10 -9.64 -30.46
CA VAL A 204 4.00 -9.52 -29.00
C VAL A 204 2.78 -8.69 -28.65
N TYR A 205 2.17 -8.98 -27.51
CA TYR A 205 0.82 -8.52 -27.18
C TYR A 205 0.79 -7.66 -25.92
N MET A 206 -0.14 -6.72 -25.87
CA MET A 206 -0.37 -5.85 -24.71
C MET A 206 -0.55 -6.68 -23.43
N SER A 207 0.03 -6.20 -22.33
CA SER A 207 0.00 -6.83 -20.99
C SER A 207 0.78 -8.12 -20.83
N THR A 208 1.52 -8.55 -21.83
CA THR A 208 2.53 -9.61 -21.72
C THR A 208 3.89 -9.03 -21.32
N VAL A 209 4.86 -9.88 -21.01
CA VAL A 209 6.09 -9.45 -20.33
C VAL A 209 7.32 -10.01 -21.03
N VAL A 210 8.29 -9.13 -21.28
CA VAL A 210 9.62 -9.55 -21.76
C VAL A 210 10.41 -10.17 -20.60
N THR A 211 10.69 -11.46 -20.68
CA THR A 211 11.46 -12.18 -19.64
C THR A 211 12.95 -12.22 -19.92
N ASN A 212 13.34 -12.17 -21.19
CA ASN A 212 14.76 -12.21 -21.60
C ASN A 212 14.96 -11.56 -22.97
N GLY A 213 16.18 -11.08 -23.23
CA GLY A 213 16.58 -10.48 -24.49
C GLY A 213 16.05 -9.06 -24.71
N HIS A 214 16.15 -8.59 -25.93
CA HIS A 214 15.63 -7.29 -26.37
C HIS A 214 15.09 -7.36 -27.80
N GLY A 215 14.25 -6.39 -28.17
CA GLY A 215 13.67 -6.32 -29.49
C GLY A 215 13.12 -4.94 -29.81
N GLU A 216 12.84 -4.71 -31.09
CA GLU A 216 12.16 -3.52 -31.59
C GLU A 216 10.94 -3.93 -32.43
N GLY A 217 9.88 -3.10 -32.42
CA GLY A 217 8.72 -3.43 -33.20
C GLY A 217 7.76 -2.25 -33.40
N LEU A 218 6.91 -2.38 -34.40
CA LEU A 218 5.90 -1.40 -34.75
C LEU A 218 4.58 -1.70 -34.05
N VAL A 219 4.01 -0.71 -33.37
CA VAL A 219 2.68 -0.79 -32.78
C VAL A 219 1.63 -0.99 -33.86
N VAL A 220 0.85 -2.06 -33.77
CA VAL A 220 -0.20 -2.39 -34.75
C VAL A 220 -1.61 -2.18 -34.21
N ALA A 221 -1.82 -2.33 -32.89
CA ALA A 221 -3.09 -2.06 -32.25
C ALA A 221 -2.89 -1.47 -30.85
N THR A 222 -3.81 -0.60 -30.41
CA THR A 222 -3.78 0.10 -29.13
C THR A 222 -5.13 -0.02 -28.40
N GLY A 223 -5.11 0.03 -27.07
CA GLY A 223 -6.31 0.07 -26.22
C GLY A 223 -7.28 -1.09 -26.46
N MET A 224 -8.54 -0.77 -26.74
CA MET A 224 -9.60 -1.77 -26.95
C MET A 224 -9.46 -2.57 -28.26
N ASP A 225 -8.62 -2.12 -29.19
CA ASP A 225 -8.37 -2.82 -30.45
C ASP A 225 -7.27 -3.92 -30.32
N THR A 226 -6.58 -4.01 -29.17
CA THR A 226 -5.61 -5.08 -28.85
C THR A 226 -6.30 -6.42 -28.57
N GLU A 227 -5.57 -7.53 -28.61
CA GLU A 227 -6.13 -8.85 -28.29
C GLU A 227 -6.69 -8.90 -26.86
N ILE A 228 -5.99 -8.32 -25.88
CA ILE A 228 -6.47 -8.23 -24.50
C ILE A 228 -7.66 -7.28 -24.37
N GLY A 229 -7.71 -6.21 -25.17
CA GLY A 229 -8.85 -5.29 -25.23
C GLY A 229 -10.13 -5.98 -25.72
N ARG A 230 -10.02 -6.93 -26.67
CA ARG A 230 -11.15 -7.75 -27.13
C ARG A 230 -11.64 -8.70 -26.04
N ILE A 231 -10.73 -9.38 -25.33
CA ILE A 231 -11.06 -10.23 -24.19
C ILE A 231 -11.79 -9.39 -23.12
N ALA A 232 -11.25 -8.22 -22.79
CA ALA A 232 -11.86 -7.32 -21.83
C ALA A 232 -13.26 -6.84 -22.24
N SER A 233 -13.52 -6.69 -23.56
CA SER A 233 -14.85 -6.33 -24.07
C SER A 233 -15.90 -7.44 -23.90
N MET A 234 -15.46 -8.69 -23.74
CA MET A 234 -16.34 -9.85 -23.50
C MET A 234 -16.63 -10.06 -22.01
N ILE A 235 -15.82 -9.47 -21.13
CA ILE A 235 -16.00 -9.53 -19.68
C ILE A 235 -16.80 -8.30 -19.25
N THR A 236 -18.12 -8.44 -19.19
CA THR A 236 -19.00 -7.39 -18.68
C THR A 236 -18.99 -7.42 -17.16
N ASP A 237 -18.70 -6.27 -16.54
CA ASP A 237 -18.84 -5.96 -15.11
C ASP A 237 -18.14 -6.92 -14.11
N THR A 238 -16.85 -6.70 -13.87
CA THR A 238 -16.26 -7.09 -12.59
C THR A 238 -16.71 -6.06 -11.54
N GLU A 239 -17.58 -6.50 -10.61
CA GLU A 239 -17.91 -5.73 -9.41
C GLU A 239 -16.64 -5.41 -8.63
N ASP A 240 -16.55 -4.19 -8.08
CA ASP A 240 -15.44 -3.80 -7.21
C ASP A 240 -15.36 -4.77 -6.02
N GLU A 241 -14.23 -5.45 -5.83
CA GLU A 241 -14.03 -6.40 -4.73
C GLU A 241 -14.14 -5.68 -3.38
N MET A 242 -15.10 -6.11 -2.55
CA MET A 242 -15.23 -5.61 -1.17
C MET A 242 -14.02 -6.03 -0.34
N THR A 243 -13.53 -5.10 0.51
CA THR A 243 -12.46 -5.41 1.47
C THR A 243 -12.93 -6.45 2.50
N PRO A 244 -12.01 -7.24 3.12
CA PRO A 244 -12.37 -8.16 4.21
C PRO A 244 -13.14 -7.45 5.34
N LEU A 245 -12.75 -6.22 5.65
CA LEU A 245 -13.42 -5.40 6.66
C LEU A 245 -14.84 -5.02 6.23
N GLN A 246 -15.05 -4.60 4.97
CA GLN A 246 -16.38 -4.29 4.44
C GLN A 246 -17.31 -5.51 4.47
N LYS A 247 -16.79 -6.71 4.15
CA LYS A 247 -17.57 -7.98 4.27
C LYS A 247 -17.98 -8.23 5.72
N ARG A 248 -17.04 -8.11 6.69
CA ARG A 248 -17.33 -8.29 8.12
C ARG A 248 -18.32 -7.25 8.65
N LEU A 249 -18.22 -6.00 8.20
CA LEU A 249 -19.17 -4.95 8.58
C LEU A 249 -20.55 -5.21 7.97
N GLY A 250 -20.63 -5.73 6.75
CA GLY A 250 -21.86 -6.18 6.16
C GLY A 250 -22.53 -7.35 6.94
N ASP A 251 -21.74 -8.31 7.41
CA ASP A 251 -22.22 -9.41 8.25
C ASP A 251 -22.67 -8.93 9.63
N LEU A 252 -21.93 -7.96 10.22
CA LEU A 252 -22.34 -7.29 11.45
C LEU A 252 -23.66 -6.53 11.25
N GLY A 253 -23.81 -5.80 10.15
CA GLY A 253 -25.05 -5.10 9.80
C GLY A 253 -26.24 -6.06 9.70
N LYS A 254 -26.07 -7.22 9.07
CA LYS A 254 -27.10 -8.27 9.02
C LYS A 254 -27.47 -8.79 10.41
N LEU A 255 -26.47 -9.06 11.26
CA LEU A 255 -26.71 -9.54 12.63
C LEU A 255 -27.49 -8.48 13.44
N LEU A 256 -27.11 -7.22 13.35
CA LEU A 256 -27.79 -6.11 14.03
C LEU A 256 -29.23 -5.94 13.51
N SER A 257 -29.44 -6.07 12.21
CA SER A 257 -30.78 -6.00 11.61
C SER A 257 -31.70 -7.13 12.12
N ILE A 258 -31.18 -8.37 12.22
CA ILE A 258 -31.95 -9.49 12.76
C ILE A 258 -32.26 -9.27 14.24
N LEU A 259 -31.30 -8.82 15.03
CA LEU A 259 -31.48 -8.55 16.46
C LEU A 259 -32.51 -7.42 16.67
N SER A 260 -32.42 -6.38 15.89
CA SER A 260 -33.38 -5.25 15.90
C SER A 260 -34.79 -5.68 15.56
N LEU A 261 -34.95 -6.47 14.48
CA LEU A 261 -36.24 -6.99 14.09
C LEU A 261 -36.85 -7.87 15.19
N GLY A 262 -36.03 -8.69 15.86
CA GLY A 262 -36.45 -9.47 17.02
C GLY A 262 -36.91 -8.60 18.20
N LEU A 263 -36.18 -7.52 18.48
CA LEU A 263 -36.55 -6.53 19.53
C LEU A 263 -37.86 -5.82 19.18
N CYS A 264 -38.00 -5.39 17.92
CA CYS A 264 -39.23 -4.73 17.44
C CYS A 264 -40.45 -5.65 17.55
N ALA A 265 -40.31 -6.91 17.12
CA ALA A 265 -41.37 -7.91 17.23
C ALA A 265 -41.72 -8.18 18.72
N GLY A 266 -40.71 -8.30 19.59
CA GLY A 266 -40.89 -8.46 21.03
C GLY A 266 -41.62 -7.27 21.66
N LEU A 267 -41.23 -6.07 21.31
CA LEU A 267 -41.85 -4.84 21.81
C LEU A 267 -43.28 -4.68 21.30
N PHE A 268 -43.53 -4.99 20.03
CA PHE A 268 -44.87 -4.99 19.45
C PHE A 268 -45.79 -6.00 20.15
N LEU A 269 -45.35 -7.24 20.38
CA LEU A 269 -46.06 -8.24 21.13
C LEU A 269 -46.37 -7.80 22.58
N LEU A 270 -45.39 -7.21 23.26
CA LEU A 270 -45.55 -6.68 24.62
C LEU A 270 -46.60 -5.57 24.63
N ALA A 271 -46.59 -4.68 23.65
CA ALA A 271 -47.59 -3.62 23.51
C ALA A 271 -49.01 -4.11 23.29
N VAL A 272 -49.15 -5.20 22.49
CA VAL A 272 -50.43 -5.92 22.28
C VAL A 272 -50.94 -6.52 23.61
N PHE A 273 -50.03 -7.14 24.40
CA PHE A 273 -50.40 -7.66 25.74
C PHE A 273 -50.76 -6.53 26.73
N GLN A 274 -50.20 -5.35 26.56
CA GLN A 274 -50.56 -4.18 27.38
C GLN A 274 -51.81 -3.44 26.88
N HIS A 275 -52.53 -3.97 25.88
CA HIS A 275 -53.77 -3.39 25.29
C HIS A 275 -53.59 -1.95 24.77
N ARG A 276 -52.38 -1.67 24.19
CA ARG A 276 -52.04 -0.33 23.63
C ARG A 276 -52.62 -0.20 22.19
N ASN A 277 -52.66 1.03 21.72
CA ASN A 277 -53.06 1.36 20.37
C ASN A 277 -52.10 0.74 19.35
N ILE A 278 -52.59 -0.23 18.54
CA ILE A 278 -51.80 -1.03 17.58
C ILE A 278 -51.11 -0.13 16.53
N PRO A 279 -51.76 0.84 15.88
CA PRO A 279 -51.15 1.78 14.93
C PRO A 279 -50.00 2.56 15.52
N GLU A 280 -50.15 3.10 16.71
CA GLU A 280 -49.10 3.89 17.41
C GLU A 280 -47.90 2.99 17.74
N MET A 281 -48.15 1.79 18.22
CA MET A 281 -47.04 0.84 18.54
C MET A 281 -46.36 0.31 17.30
N LEU A 282 -47.03 0.25 16.16
CA LEU A 282 -46.41 -0.10 14.88
C LEU A 282 -45.40 1.00 14.47
N LEU A 283 -45.78 2.28 14.60
CA LEU A 283 -44.87 3.39 14.34
C LEU A 283 -43.66 3.39 15.28
N VAL A 284 -43.85 3.10 16.57
CA VAL A 284 -42.73 2.97 17.53
C VAL A 284 -41.83 1.80 17.17
N ALA A 285 -42.40 0.65 16.78
CA ALA A 285 -41.59 -0.51 16.38
C ALA A 285 -40.79 -0.24 15.09
N ILE A 286 -41.38 0.45 14.12
CA ILE A 286 -40.69 0.86 12.88
C ILE A 286 -39.58 1.88 13.23
N SER A 287 -39.83 2.85 14.10
CA SER A 287 -38.83 3.82 14.56
C SER A 287 -37.65 3.13 15.24
N LEU A 288 -37.92 2.12 16.06
CA LEU A 288 -36.91 1.31 16.73
C LEU A 288 -36.07 0.51 15.73
N ALA A 289 -36.70 -0.04 14.67
CA ALA A 289 -35.99 -0.75 13.61
C ALA A 289 -34.98 0.15 12.87
N VAL A 290 -35.37 1.41 12.64
CA VAL A 290 -34.54 2.42 12.00
C VAL A 290 -33.37 2.81 12.93
N ALA A 291 -33.64 3.01 14.23
CA ALA A 291 -32.61 3.38 15.22
C ALA A 291 -31.48 2.35 15.35
N ALA A 292 -31.77 1.07 15.12
CA ALA A 292 -30.83 -0.01 15.37
C ALA A 292 -29.72 -0.15 14.32
N VAL A 293 -29.84 0.52 13.17
CA VAL A 293 -28.88 0.34 12.07
C VAL A 293 -28.03 1.58 11.88
N PRO A 294 -26.68 1.48 12.04
CA PRO A 294 -25.78 2.63 11.87
C PRO A 294 -25.60 2.94 10.37
N GLU A 295 -26.43 3.80 9.80
CA GLU A 295 -26.44 4.16 8.37
C GLU A 295 -25.09 4.77 7.90
N GLY A 296 -24.40 5.50 8.76
CA GLY A 296 -23.12 6.16 8.45
C GLY A 296 -21.91 5.23 8.35
N LEU A 297 -21.98 3.99 8.85
CA LEU A 297 -20.82 3.12 9.03
C LEU A 297 -20.07 2.74 7.73
N PRO A 298 -20.72 2.28 6.65
CA PRO A 298 -20.03 1.96 5.39
C PRO A 298 -19.34 3.19 4.78
N ALA A 299 -19.99 4.35 4.86
CA ALA A 299 -19.46 5.62 4.35
C ALA A 299 -18.22 6.07 5.13
N VAL A 300 -18.26 6.02 6.47
CA VAL A 300 -17.11 6.34 7.34
C VAL A 300 -15.92 5.48 6.99
N VAL A 301 -16.09 4.16 6.86
CA VAL A 301 -15.00 3.23 6.52
C VAL A 301 -14.38 3.55 5.16
N THR A 302 -15.21 3.77 4.15
CA THR A 302 -14.74 4.10 2.79
C THR A 302 -13.94 5.40 2.77
N ILE A 303 -14.42 6.44 3.48
CA ILE A 303 -13.72 7.72 3.58
C ILE A 303 -12.41 7.58 4.37
N CYS A 304 -12.41 6.82 5.48
CA CYS A 304 -11.19 6.55 6.25
C CYS A 304 -10.11 5.90 5.37
N LEU A 305 -10.47 4.86 4.61
CA LEU A 305 -9.56 4.19 3.69
C LEU A 305 -9.05 5.14 2.60
N ALA A 306 -9.93 5.93 1.97
CA ALA A 306 -9.55 6.87 0.91
C ALA A 306 -8.60 7.98 1.41
N LEU A 307 -8.84 8.54 2.60
CA LEU A 307 -7.98 9.56 3.20
C LEU A 307 -6.63 8.96 3.64
N SER A 308 -6.63 7.72 4.10
CA SER A 308 -5.40 7.02 4.49
C SER A 308 -4.48 6.77 3.30
N VAL A 309 -5.03 6.39 2.16
CA VAL A 309 -4.25 6.28 0.91
C VAL A 309 -3.59 7.61 0.56
N THR A 310 -4.28 8.74 0.74
CA THR A 310 -3.70 10.07 0.52
C THR A 310 -2.55 10.38 1.51
N ARG A 311 -2.63 9.89 2.75
CA ARG A 311 -1.52 10.01 3.72
C ARG A 311 -0.33 9.13 3.33
N MET A 312 -0.58 7.89 2.86
CA MET A 312 0.46 6.97 2.42
C MET A 312 1.30 7.52 1.26
N VAL A 313 0.68 8.27 0.33
CA VAL A 313 1.43 8.95 -0.73
C VAL A 313 2.44 9.97 -0.15
N LYS A 314 2.10 10.66 0.95
CA LYS A 314 3.02 11.61 1.60
C LYS A 314 4.21 10.92 2.27
N VAL A 315 4.11 9.65 2.57
CA VAL A 315 5.20 8.82 3.10
C VAL A 315 5.80 7.92 2.01
N HIS A 316 5.80 8.38 0.76
CA HIS A 316 6.42 7.71 -0.39
C HIS A 316 5.85 6.33 -0.72
N THR A 317 4.58 6.08 -0.38
CA THR A 317 3.92 4.80 -0.61
C THR A 317 2.70 4.98 -1.51
N ILE A 318 2.68 4.33 -2.66
CA ILE A 318 1.53 4.29 -3.57
C ILE A 318 0.79 2.97 -3.36
N ILE A 319 -0.46 3.04 -2.92
CA ILE A 319 -1.34 1.87 -2.76
C ILE A 319 -2.13 1.66 -4.05
N ARG A 320 -2.11 0.45 -4.58
CA ARG A 320 -2.83 0.06 -5.80
C ARG A 320 -4.20 -0.57 -5.51
N ARG A 321 -4.35 -1.22 -4.35
CA ARG A 321 -5.60 -1.85 -3.92
C ARG A 321 -5.99 -1.35 -2.54
N LEU A 322 -7.23 -0.86 -2.37
CA LEU A 322 -7.72 -0.38 -1.07
C LEU A 322 -7.68 -1.42 0.05
N PRO A 323 -8.00 -2.72 -0.20
CA PRO A 323 -7.92 -3.75 0.84
C PRO A 323 -6.54 -3.87 1.49
N SER A 324 -5.48 -3.56 0.74
CA SER A 324 -4.10 -3.70 1.21
C SER A 324 -3.78 -2.74 2.36
N VAL A 325 -4.46 -1.58 2.47
CA VAL A 325 -4.32 -0.63 3.60
C VAL A 325 -4.69 -1.28 4.92
N GLU A 326 -5.79 -2.05 4.94
CA GLU A 326 -6.24 -2.78 6.13
C GLU A 326 -5.26 -3.91 6.48
N THR A 327 -4.84 -4.66 5.47
CA THR A 327 -3.95 -5.82 5.64
C THR A 327 -2.56 -5.40 6.13
N LEU A 328 -2.06 -4.23 5.71
CA LEU A 328 -0.79 -3.63 6.18
C LEU A 328 -0.73 -3.54 7.71
N GLY A 329 -1.82 -3.07 8.33
CA GLY A 329 -1.89 -2.96 9.80
C GLY A 329 -1.83 -4.31 10.55
N ALA A 330 -2.02 -5.43 9.85
CA ALA A 330 -2.02 -6.77 10.40
C ALA A 330 -0.75 -7.57 10.04
N VAL A 331 0.17 -7.01 9.25
CA VAL A 331 1.41 -7.69 8.83
C VAL A 331 2.19 -8.14 10.05
N SER A 332 2.53 -9.43 10.07
CA SER A 332 3.31 -10.10 11.12
C SER A 332 4.70 -10.54 10.63
N VAL A 333 4.87 -10.72 9.31
CA VAL A 333 6.15 -11.07 8.69
C VAL A 333 6.40 -10.18 7.47
N VAL A 334 7.60 -9.58 7.41
CA VAL A 334 8.10 -8.86 6.23
C VAL A 334 9.21 -9.71 5.61
N CYS A 335 8.94 -10.30 4.45
CA CYS A 335 9.92 -10.98 3.62
C CYS A 335 10.55 -9.97 2.67
N SER A 336 11.86 -9.82 2.71
CA SER A 336 12.58 -8.87 1.87
C SER A 336 13.61 -9.56 1.01
N ASP A 337 13.68 -9.20 -0.27
CA ASP A 337 14.88 -9.45 -1.05
C ASP A 337 16.04 -8.65 -0.46
N LYS A 338 17.25 -9.16 -0.60
CA LYS A 338 18.45 -8.47 -0.12
C LYS A 338 18.80 -7.28 -0.99
N THR A 339 18.98 -7.54 -2.32
CA THR A 339 19.55 -6.59 -3.27
C THR A 339 18.56 -5.47 -3.59
N GLY A 340 19.05 -4.22 -3.58
CA GLY A 340 18.21 -3.07 -3.91
C GLY A 340 17.21 -2.65 -2.81
N THR A 341 16.84 -3.58 -1.90
CA THR A 341 15.88 -3.35 -0.82
C THR A 341 16.58 -3.12 0.52
N LEU A 342 17.26 -4.14 1.04
CA LEU A 342 18.03 -4.06 2.30
C LEU A 342 19.43 -3.48 2.10
N THR A 343 19.95 -3.53 0.88
CA THR A 343 21.23 -3.00 0.48
C THR A 343 21.07 -1.86 -0.52
N GLN A 344 22.15 -1.11 -0.76
CA GLN A 344 22.13 0.11 -1.58
C GLN A 344 22.06 -0.17 -3.09
N ASN A 345 22.16 -1.43 -3.51
CA ASN A 345 22.36 -1.85 -4.93
C ASN A 345 23.56 -1.15 -5.58
N ARG A 346 24.61 -0.97 -4.81
CA ARG A 346 25.83 -0.26 -5.21
C ARG A 346 27.02 -0.93 -4.58
N LEU A 347 27.88 -1.55 -5.41
CA LEU A 347 29.14 -2.09 -4.90
C LEU A 347 30.00 -0.96 -4.34
N THR A 348 30.65 -1.22 -3.23
CA THR A 348 31.57 -0.31 -2.57
C THR A 348 32.82 -1.08 -2.13
N VAL A 349 34.00 -0.50 -2.34
CA VAL A 349 35.25 -1.08 -1.83
C VAL A 349 35.27 -0.86 -0.31
N GLU A 350 35.33 -1.95 0.46
CA GLU A 350 35.40 -1.90 1.91
C GLU A 350 36.79 -2.20 2.46
N LYS A 351 37.53 -3.13 1.80
CA LYS A 351 38.88 -3.49 2.21
C LYS A 351 39.81 -3.47 1.01
N CYS A 352 41.08 -3.08 1.25
CA CYS A 352 42.13 -3.24 0.28
C CYS A 352 43.36 -3.88 0.96
N TRP A 353 44.12 -4.65 0.20
CA TRP A 353 45.36 -5.30 0.64
C TRP A 353 46.46 -5.08 -0.37
N TRP A 354 47.64 -4.68 0.11
CA TRP A 354 48.88 -4.58 -0.66
C TRP A 354 50.05 -4.83 0.30
N TYR A 355 51.00 -5.60 -0.15
CA TYR A 355 52.22 -5.88 0.56
C TYR A 355 52.05 -6.06 2.08
N ASP A 356 51.38 -7.12 2.53
CA ASP A 356 51.04 -7.47 3.91
C ASP A 356 50.26 -6.39 4.73
N MET A 357 49.86 -5.29 4.12
CA MET A 357 49.00 -4.28 4.74
C MET A 357 47.54 -4.48 4.30
N MET A 358 46.65 -4.63 5.26
CA MET A 358 45.20 -4.65 5.01
C MET A 358 44.57 -3.40 5.61
N GLU A 359 43.85 -2.64 4.79
CA GLU A 359 43.15 -1.43 5.20
C GLU A 359 41.66 -1.57 5.05
N ASP A 360 40.92 -1.08 6.05
CA ASP A 360 39.46 -0.94 6.00
C ASP A 360 39.11 0.44 5.45
N VAL A 361 38.45 0.45 4.28
CA VAL A 361 38.09 1.66 3.53
C VAL A 361 36.67 2.11 3.83
N SER A 362 35.92 1.33 4.61
CA SER A 362 34.48 1.56 4.90
C SER A 362 34.25 2.78 5.81
N GLY A 363 35.27 3.24 6.54
CA GLY A 363 35.19 4.41 7.45
C GLY A 363 34.97 5.72 6.70
N THR A 364 34.10 6.56 7.22
CA THR A 364 33.86 7.93 6.75
C THR A 364 35.12 8.78 6.97
N GLY A 365 35.88 9.02 5.91
CA GLY A 365 36.75 10.18 5.71
C GLY A 365 37.56 10.70 6.86
N GLY A 366 38.50 9.93 7.40
CA GLY A 366 39.63 10.49 8.09
C GLY A 366 40.65 10.97 7.05
N ARG A 367 40.99 12.26 7.03
CA ARG A 367 42.21 12.78 6.47
C ARG A 367 43.38 12.30 7.35
N GLY A 368 43.48 11.02 7.62
CA GLY A 368 44.51 10.39 8.43
C GLY A 368 45.38 9.54 7.53
N GLU A 369 46.64 9.74 7.57
CA GLU A 369 47.90 9.03 7.24
C GLU A 369 47.86 7.62 6.59
N HIS A 370 46.77 7.20 5.96
CA HIS A 370 46.67 5.91 5.26
C HIS A 370 47.20 6.07 3.82
N ARG A 371 48.41 5.63 3.61
CA ARG A 371 49.06 5.58 2.28
C ARG A 371 48.69 4.27 1.58
N ILE A 372 47.53 4.21 0.96
CA ILE A 372 47.28 3.14 -0.02
C ILE A 372 48.27 3.27 -1.15
N LEU A 373 48.78 2.15 -1.64
CA LEU A 373 49.73 2.10 -2.73
C LEU A 373 49.20 2.87 -3.96
N PRO A 374 49.84 3.99 -4.36
CA PRO A 374 49.34 4.78 -5.48
C PRO A 374 49.23 4.00 -6.79
N GLU A 375 50.08 3.00 -6.98
CA GLU A 375 50.07 2.11 -8.15
C GLU A 375 48.85 1.20 -8.20
N LEU A 376 48.36 0.70 -7.05
CA LEU A 376 47.15 -0.08 -6.95
C LEU A 376 45.92 0.77 -7.34
N LEU A 377 45.81 1.96 -6.77
CA LEU A 377 44.71 2.89 -7.10
C LEU A 377 44.76 3.27 -8.58
N ARG A 378 45.95 3.57 -9.11
CA ARG A 378 46.12 3.92 -10.52
C ARG A 378 45.74 2.77 -11.45
N GLY A 379 46.15 1.54 -11.14
CA GLY A 379 45.80 0.35 -11.91
C GLY A 379 44.30 0.11 -11.95
N MET A 380 43.62 0.23 -10.79
CA MET A 380 42.18 0.06 -10.68
C MET A 380 41.36 1.15 -11.43
N LEU A 381 41.91 2.40 -11.47
CA LEU A 381 41.23 3.53 -12.14
C LEU A 381 41.46 3.54 -13.65
N LEU A 382 42.70 3.25 -14.11
CA LEU A 382 43.06 3.28 -15.53
C LEU A 382 42.52 2.03 -16.29
N CYS A 383 42.59 0.87 -15.65
CA CYS A 383 41.97 -0.35 -16.21
C CYS A 383 40.47 -0.38 -15.88
N ASN A 384 39.69 0.51 -16.52
CA ASN A 384 38.29 0.75 -16.18
C ASN A 384 37.56 1.41 -17.36
N ASP A 385 36.33 0.99 -17.67
CA ASP A 385 35.53 1.54 -18.77
C ASP A 385 34.36 2.41 -18.27
N ALA A 386 34.05 2.37 -16.99
CA ALA A 386 32.97 3.19 -16.42
C ALA A 386 33.30 4.68 -16.44
N SER A 387 32.31 5.53 -16.56
CA SER A 387 32.43 6.98 -16.60
C SER A 387 31.43 7.69 -15.70
N LEU A 388 31.82 8.90 -15.25
CA LEU A 388 30.98 9.83 -14.50
C LEU A 388 30.83 11.09 -15.36
N GLN A 389 29.76 11.18 -16.18
CA GLN A 389 29.50 12.32 -17.05
C GLN A 389 28.19 13.01 -16.65
N ASP A 390 28.23 14.33 -16.46
CA ASP A 390 27.08 15.18 -16.12
C ASP A 390 26.20 14.67 -14.97
N GLY A 391 26.84 14.03 -13.96
CA GLY A 391 26.14 13.44 -12.82
C GLY A 391 25.55 12.05 -13.09
N GLN A 392 25.64 11.54 -14.32
CA GLN A 392 25.25 10.19 -14.67
C GLN A 392 26.39 9.20 -14.48
N ARG A 393 26.09 8.03 -13.96
CA ARG A 393 27.03 6.93 -13.69
C ARG A 393 26.80 5.84 -14.74
N ILE A 394 27.77 5.74 -15.66
CA ILE A 394 27.67 4.81 -16.80
C ILE A 394 28.78 3.76 -16.67
N GLY A 395 28.44 2.47 -16.67
CA GLY A 395 29.39 1.36 -16.63
C GLY A 395 28.97 0.21 -15.69
N ASP A 396 29.81 -0.82 -15.62
CA ASP A 396 29.60 -1.97 -14.73
C ASP A 396 29.66 -1.53 -13.24
N PRO A 397 28.80 -2.06 -12.37
CA PRO A 397 28.79 -1.73 -10.95
C PRO A 397 30.14 -1.95 -10.24
N THR A 398 30.92 -2.96 -10.64
CA THR A 398 32.25 -3.23 -10.12
C THR A 398 33.22 -2.10 -10.47
N GLU A 399 33.16 -1.64 -11.70
CA GLU A 399 33.99 -0.55 -12.21
C GLU A 399 33.64 0.80 -11.59
N LEU A 400 32.34 1.07 -11.45
CA LEU A 400 31.87 2.28 -10.75
C LEU A 400 32.32 2.32 -9.28
N ALA A 401 32.37 1.15 -8.60
CA ALA A 401 32.89 1.06 -7.23
C ALA A 401 34.38 1.46 -7.14
N LEU A 402 35.16 1.11 -8.18
CA LEU A 402 36.56 1.49 -8.25
C LEU A 402 36.76 3.01 -8.49
N LEU A 403 35.89 3.64 -9.30
CA LEU A 403 35.90 5.10 -9.47
C LEU A 403 35.60 5.82 -8.16
N ASP A 404 34.59 5.35 -7.42
CA ASP A 404 34.24 5.89 -6.09
C ASP A 404 35.40 5.72 -5.09
N PHE A 405 36.06 4.56 -5.15
CA PHE A 405 37.24 4.29 -4.32
C PHE A 405 38.38 5.27 -4.61
N GLY A 406 38.70 5.50 -5.89
CA GLY A 406 39.68 6.49 -6.27
C GLY A 406 39.33 7.91 -5.82
N ALA A 407 38.08 8.31 -5.97
CA ALA A 407 37.57 9.62 -5.56
C ALA A 407 37.73 9.87 -4.05
N LYS A 408 37.57 8.85 -3.18
CA LYS A 408 37.81 8.94 -1.73
C LYS A 408 39.26 9.34 -1.41
N TYR A 409 40.22 8.93 -2.26
CA TYR A 409 41.63 9.24 -2.10
C TYR A 409 42.09 10.42 -2.98
N GLY A 410 41.16 11.19 -3.53
CA GLY A 410 41.46 12.42 -4.29
C GLY A 410 41.93 12.15 -5.73
N LEU A 411 41.86 10.93 -6.22
CA LEU A 411 42.18 10.55 -7.58
C LEU A 411 40.95 10.53 -8.46
N GLN A 412 41.00 11.24 -9.59
CA GLN A 412 39.96 11.28 -10.60
C GLN A 412 40.46 10.65 -11.89
N ARG A 413 39.70 9.74 -12.47
CA ARG A 413 40.06 9.04 -13.71
C ARG A 413 40.36 10.03 -14.83
N GLU A 414 39.59 11.06 -15.02
CA GLU A 414 39.77 12.05 -16.09
C GLU A 414 41.12 12.78 -16.01
N ARG A 415 41.65 12.98 -14.80
CA ARG A 415 43.01 13.54 -14.59
C ARG A 415 44.10 12.50 -14.90
N LEU A 416 43.87 11.25 -14.52
CA LEU A 416 44.78 10.15 -14.82
C LEU A 416 44.85 9.85 -16.33
N ASP A 417 43.73 9.83 -17.03
CA ASP A 417 43.68 9.61 -18.49
C ASP A 417 44.46 10.68 -19.27
N ARG A 418 44.46 11.94 -18.79
CA ARG A 418 45.28 13.01 -19.37
C ARG A 418 46.78 12.80 -19.13
N GLN A 419 47.17 12.20 -17.99
CA GLN A 419 48.58 11.94 -17.64
C GLN A 419 49.06 10.62 -18.25
N TYR A 420 48.17 9.61 -18.34
CA TYR A 420 48.45 8.26 -18.84
C TYR A 420 47.45 7.92 -19.97
N PRO A 421 47.56 8.53 -21.15
CA PRO A 421 46.63 8.27 -22.24
C PRO A 421 46.57 6.78 -22.60
N ARG A 422 45.34 6.22 -22.72
CA ARG A 422 45.15 4.84 -23.14
C ARG A 422 45.57 4.68 -24.61
N LEU A 423 46.38 3.67 -24.88
CA LEU A 423 46.91 3.36 -26.20
C LEU A 423 46.23 2.16 -26.82
N ASP A 424 45.94 1.13 -26.00
CA ASP A 424 45.41 -0.15 -26.44
C ASP A 424 44.69 -0.86 -25.30
N GLU A 425 43.85 -1.87 -25.61
CA GLU A 425 43.14 -2.65 -24.59
C GLU A 425 42.89 -4.09 -25.02
N ILE A 426 42.79 -4.96 -24.02
CA ILE A 426 42.26 -6.30 -24.17
C ILE A 426 41.04 -6.32 -23.27
N PRO A 427 39.78 -6.28 -23.83
CA PRO A 427 38.57 -6.14 -23.05
C PRO A 427 38.33 -7.31 -22.11
N PHE A 428 37.45 -7.15 -21.15
CA PHE A 428 37.09 -8.22 -20.22
C PHE A 428 36.44 -9.39 -20.96
N ASP A 429 36.92 -10.58 -20.62
CA ASP A 429 36.37 -11.83 -21.10
C ASP A 429 36.05 -12.76 -19.92
N SER A 430 34.86 -13.39 -19.94
CA SER A 430 34.37 -14.24 -18.85
C SER A 430 35.15 -15.54 -18.67
N ASP A 431 35.73 -16.05 -19.72
CA ASP A 431 36.55 -17.27 -19.67
C ASP A 431 37.95 -16.97 -19.14
N ARG A 432 38.54 -15.84 -19.57
CA ARG A 432 39.83 -15.34 -19.06
C ARG A 432 39.71 -14.72 -17.65
N LYS A 433 38.55 -14.17 -17.29
CA LYS A 433 38.27 -13.48 -16.02
C LYS A 433 39.20 -12.30 -15.72
N MET A 434 39.72 -11.64 -16.72
CA MET A 434 40.61 -10.47 -16.60
C MET A 434 40.43 -9.50 -17.78
N MET A 435 40.88 -8.25 -17.55
CA MET A 435 40.93 -7.15 -18.51
C MET A 435 42.26 -6.44 -18.41
N THR A 436 42.82 -6.01 -19.55
CA THR A 436 44.10 -5.29 -19.59
C THR A 436 43.98 -4.02 -20.40
N THR A 437 44.56 -2.93 -19.93
CA THR A 437 44.65 -1.65 -20.65
C THR A 437 46.09 -1.16 -20.69
N CYS A 438 46.51 -0.66 -21.85
CA CYS A 438 47.86 -0.18 -22.10
C CYS A 438 47.87 1.36 -22.15
N HIS A 439 48.81 1.97 -21.46
CA HIS A 439 48.88 3.42 -21.28
C HIS A 439 50.29 3.96 -21.60
N ARG A 440 50.35 5.22 -21.99
CA ARG A 440 51.60 5.97 -22.17
C ARG A 440 52.11 6.51 -20.84
N LEU A 441 53.36 6.29 -20.50
CA LEU A 441 54.00 6.87 -19.31
C LEU A 441 54.28 8.38 -19.49
N PRO A 442 54.01 9.22 -18.48
CA PRO A 442 54.31 10.64 -18.54
C PRO A 442 55.85 10.90 -18.48
N GLY A 443 56.38 11.83 -19.30
CA GLY A 443 57.77 12.29 -19.25
C GLY A 443 58.84 11.44 -19.94
N GLY A 444 58.50 10.36 -20.59
CA GLY A 444 59.45 9.49 -21.28
C GLY A 444 59.88 10.03 -22.65
N ARG A 445 61.17 10.42 -22.85
CA ARG A 445 61.74 10.81 -24.13
C ARG A 445 61.74 9.69 -25.19
N SER A 446 61.36 8.45 -24.86
CA SER A 446 61.42 7.22 -25.67
C SER A 446 60.15 6.37 -25.54
N GLY A 447 58.92 6.95 -25.44
CA GLY A 447 57.67 6.23 -25.61
C GLY A 447 57.39 5.10 -24.59
N GLY A 448 57.82 5.25 -23.34
CA GLY A 448 57.53 4.28 -22.27
C GLY A 448 56.03 3.92 -22.19
N ARG A 449 55.74 2.64 -22.10
CA ARG A 449 54.34 2.12 -21.98
C ARG A 449 54.20 1.32 -20.71
N ILE A 450 53.03 1.30 -20.14
CA ILE A 450 52.71 0.47 -18.99
C ILE A 450 51.32 -0.18 -19.23
N ALA A 451 51.21 -1.47 -18.96
CA ALA A 451 49.93 -2.17 -18.98
C ALA A 451 49.44 -2.37 -17.54
N TYR A 452 48.13 -2.13 -17.31
CA TYR A 452 47.46 -2.49 -16.10
C TYR A 452 46.45 -3.57 -16.38
N THR A 453 46.43 -4.64 -15.57
CA THR A 453 45.51 -5.76 -15.67
C THR A 453 44.72 -5.88 -14.37
N LYS A 454 43.40 -5.99 -14.46
CA LYS A 454 42.53 -6.33 -13.33
C LYS A 454 41.79 -7.64 -13.61
N GLY A 455 41.51 -8.40 -12.56
CA GLY A 455 40.77 -9.65 -12.75
C GLY A 455 40.60 -10.44 -11.44
N ALA A 456 40.12 -11.68 -11.61
CA ALA A 456 39.99 -12.61 -10.51
C ALA A 456 41.35 -12.88 -9.85
N PRO A 457 41.50 -12.81 -8.52
CA PRO A 457 42.81 -12.91 -7.87
C PRO A 457 43.54 -14.22 -8.14
N ASP A 458 42.83 -15.33 -8.26
CA ASP A 458 43.38 -16.65 -8.60
C ASP A 458 44.00 -16.70 -10.01
N VAL A 459 43.37 -16.04 -10.97
CA VAL A 459 43.87 -15.91 -12.34
C VAL A 459 45.05 -14.94 -12.40
N ILE A 460 44.89 -13.73 -11.91
CA ILE A 460 45.96 -12.70 -11.91
C ILE A 460 47.24 -13.25 -11.23
N LEU A 461 47.07 -13.96 -10.11
CA LEU A 461 48.19 -14.52 -9.38
C LEU A 461 48.98 -15.56 -10.20
N GLN A 462 48.32 -16.33 -11.10
CA GLN A 462 48.97 -17.31 -11.97
C GLN A 462 49.90 -16.63 -13.00
N HIS A 463 49.48 -15.47 -13.52
CA HIS A 463 50.27 -14.70 -14.52
C HIS A 463 51.30 -13.77 -13.92
N CYS A 464 51.35 -13.63 -12.58
CA CYS A 464 52.32 -12.80 -11.88
C CYS A 464 53.58 -13.56 -11.49
N THR A 465 54.78 -13.01 -11.82
CA THR A 465 56.07 -13.50 -11.39
C THR A 465 56.75 -12.58 -10.34
N HIS A 466 56.27 -11.36 -10.25
CA HIS A 466 56.81 -10.33 -9.36
C HIS A 466 55.70 -9.75 -8.47
N ILE A 467 56.09 -9.09 -7.37
CA ILE A 467 55.23 -8.32 -6.49
C ILE A 467 55.84 -6.93 -6.27
N LEU A 468 55.03 -5.90 -6.22
CA LEU A 468 55.48 -4.53 -5.93
C LEU A 468 55.71 -4.37 -4.43
N GLN A 469 56.95 -4.11 -4.04
CA GLN A 469 57.39 -3.91 -2.69
C GLN A 469 58.13 -2.56 -2.59
N GLU A 470 57.71 -1.63 -1.74
CA GLU A 470 58.32 -0.32 -1.56
C GLU A 470 58.65 0.44 -2.86
N GLY A 471 57.74 0.34 -3.85
CA GLY A 471 57.89 0.97 -5.16
C GLY A 471 58.85 0.27 -6.12
N ARG A 472 59.32 -0.95 -5.77
CA ARG A 472 60.20 -1.80 -6.65
C ARG A 472 59.54 -3.12 -6.96
N SER A 473 59.63 -3.56 -8.22
CA SER A 473 59.18 -4.90 -8.64
C SER A 473 60.23 -5.91 -8.18
N VAL A 474 59.86 -6.84 -7.30
CA VAL A 474 60.74 -7.92 -6.79
C VAL A 474 60.14 -9.29 -7.15
N PRO A 475 60.99 -10.33 -7.41
CA PRO A 475 60.49 -11.68 -7.67
C PRO A 475 59.61 -12.20 -6.55
N MET A 476 58.44 -12.76 -6.90
CA MET A 476 57.45 -13.28 -5.94
C MET A 476 57.88 -14.65 -5.41
N THR A 477 58.03 -14.76 -4.09
CA THR A 477 58.33 -16.02 -3.42
C THR A 477 57.11 -16.91 -3.26
N PRO A 478 57.27 -18.26 -3.12
CA PRO A 478 56.17 -19.16 -2.83
C PRO A 478 55.39 -18.81 -1.53
N ALA A 479 56.12 -18.27 -0.53
CA ALA A 479 55.52 -17.83 0.75
C ALA A 479 54.58 -16.61 0.55
N GLN A 480 55.00 -15.64 -0.28
CA GLN A 480 54.16 -14.47 -0.61
C GLN A 480 52.93 -14.91 -1.43
N ARG A 481 53.06 -15.84 -2.38
CA ARG A 481 51.95 -16.39 -3.16
C ARG A 481 50.94 -17.05 -2.22
N LYS A 482 51.39 -17.86 -1.27
CA LYS A 482 50.52 -18.50 -0.27
C LYS A 482 49.80 -17.44 0.60
N ARG A 483 50.53 -16.42 1.05
CA ARG A 483 49.97 -15.34 1.83
C ARG A 483 48.87 -14.57 1.10
N ILE A 484 49.03 -14.30 -0.19
CA ILE A 484 48.03 -13.66 -1.03
C ILE A 484 46.75 -14.52 -1.08
N SER A 485 46.93 -15.85 -1.29
CA SER A 485 45.79 -16.81 -1.32
C SER A 485 45.05 -16.80 0.03
N GLU A 486 45.75 -16.81 1.17
CA GLU A 486 45.16 -16.74 2.50
C GLU A 486 44.34 -15.44 2.70
N VAL A 487 44.85 -14.32 2.17
CA VAL A 487 44.14 -13.02 2.22
C VAL A 487 42.88 -13.05 1.36
N VAL A 488 42.94 -13.64 0.18
CA VAL A 488 41.76 -13.83 -0.67
C VAL A 488 40.69 -14.68 0.03
N GLU A 489 41.11 -15.79 0.66
CA GLU A 489 40.21 -16.64 1.44
C GLU A 489 39.61 -15.87 2.65
N LEU A 490 40.39 -15.06 3.33
CA LEU A 490 39.95 -14.20 4.42
C LEU A 490 38.89 -13.17 3.91
N MET A 491 39.17 -12.47 2.82
CA MET A 491 38.22 -11.52 2.24
C MET A 491 36.95 -12.21 1.77
N ASN A 492 37.04 -13.39 1.15
CA ASN A 492 35.91 -14.20 0.75
C ASN A 492 35.08 -14.68 1.97
N SER A 493 35.74 -15.04 3.07
CA SER A 493 35.04 -15.40 4.33
C SER A 493 34.30 -14.23 4.95
N LEU A 494 34.73 -13.00 4.67
CA LEU A 494 34.03 -11.76 5.02
C LEU A 494 32.95 -11.38 3.99
N SER A 495 32.69 -12.26 3.04
CA SER A 495 31.70 -12.06 1.95
C SER A 495 32.00 -10.85 1.05
N LEU A 496 33.27 -10.55 0.87
CA LEU A 496 33.72 -9.54 -0.08
C LEU A 496 33.97 -10.19 -1.46
N ARG A 497 33.49 -9.53 -2.51
CA ARG A 497 33.90 -9.84 -3.89
C ARG A 497 35.29 -9.29 -4.10
N THR A 498 36.26 -10.15 -4.38
CA THR A 498 37.65 -9.77 -4.52
C THR A 498 38.04 -9.51 -5.98
N LEU A 499 38.85 -8.47 -6.21
CA LEU A 499 39.42 -8.13 -7.50
C LEU A 499 40.90 -7.78 -7.30
N ALA A 500 41.79 -8.39 -8.07
CA ALA A 500 43.22 -8.10 -8.04
C ALA A 500 43.64 -7.17 -9.18
N ALA A 501 44.75 -6.41 -8.94
CA ALA A 501 45.42 -5.66 -9.99
C ALA A 501 46.89 -6.08 -10.13
N ALA A 502 47.42 -6.00 -11.34
CA ALA A 502 48.78 -6.17 -11.70
C ALA A 502 49.20 -5.14 -12.73
N GLN A 503 50.50 -4.92 -12.86
CA GLN A 503 51.11 -4.08 -13.92
C GLN A 503 52.19 -4.81 -14.67
N ASN A 504 52.43 -4.39 -15.93
CA ASN A 504 53.51 -4.87 -16.75
C ASN A 504 54.15 -3.70 -17.53
N GLU A 505 55.45 -3.54 -17.40
CA GLU A 505 56.23 -2.52 -18.13
C GLU A 505 56.76 -3.09 -19.48
N ASP A 506 56.94 -4.41 -19.60
CA ASP A 506 57.32 -5.07 -20.83
C ASP A 506 56.06 -5.63 -21.58
N ILE A 507 55.52 -4.85 -22.48
CA ILE A 507 54.28 -5.15 -23.22
C ILE A 507 54.50 -6.23 -24.26
N ARG A 508 55.76 -6.60 -24.59
CA ARG A 508 56.04 -7.71 -25.56
C ARG A 508 55.68 -9.07 -24.99
N GLY A 509 55.67 -9.22 -23.65
CA GLY A 509 55.26 -10.45 -22.96
C GLY A 509 53.74 -10.63 -22.83
N GLY A 510 52.93 -9.71 -23.29
CA GLY A 510 51.48 -9.79 -23.15
C GLY A 510 51.03 -9.74 -21.68
N GLU A 511 50.14 -10.66 -21.26
CA GLU A 511 49.62 -10.76 -19.90
C GLU A 511 50.42 -11.70 -18.98
N GLU A 512 51.66 -12.05 -19.39
CA GLU A 512 52.55 -12.92 -18.62
C GLU A 512 53.67 -12.13 -17.93
N GLY A 513 54.20 -12.69 -16.85
CA GLY A 513 55.30 -12.07 -16.11
C GLY A 513 54.95 -10.79 -15.35
N MET A 514 53.73 -10.57 -15.05
CA MET A 514 53.23 -9.33 -14.41
C MET A 514 53.73 -9.15 -12.97
N THR A 515 53.74 -7.88 -12.53
CA THR A 515 54.00 -7.48 -11.15
C THR A 515 52.67 -7.29 -10.42
N PHE A 516 52.42 -8.05 -9.39
CA PHE A 516 51.22 -8.01 -8.58
C PHE A 516 51.23 -6.70 -7.73
N LEU A 517 50.08 -5.95 -7.74
CA LEU A 517 49.93 -4.68 -7.03
C LEU A 517 49.12 -4.82 -5.72
N GLY A 518 48.05 -5.60 -5.74
CA GLY A 518 47.18 -5.74 -4.57
C GLY A 518 45.78 -6.28 -4.92
N ILE A 519 44.95 -6.31 -3.89
CA ILE A 519 43.56 -6.80 -3.96
C ILE A 519 42.64 -5.76 -3.34
N VAL A 520 41.46 -5.60 -3.93
CA VAL A 520 40.33 -4.87 -3.35
C VAL A 520 39.19 -5.84 -3.07
N GLY A 521 38.54 -5.68 -1.92
CA GLY A 521 37.35 -6.42 -1.53
C GLY A 521 36.15 -5.50 -1.52
N MET A 522 35.10 -5.87 -2.26
CA MET A 522 33.91 -5.06 -2.47
C MET A 522 32.67 -5.82 -2.02
N ARG A 523 31.67 -5.10 -1.55
CA ARG A 523 30.30 -5.62 -1.40
C ARG A 523 29.27 -4.51 -1.56
N ASP A 524 28.04 -4.91 -1.70
CA ASP A 524 26.86 -4.02 -1.64
C ASP A 524 26.52 -3.81 -0.16
N PRO A 525 26.73 -2.60 0.42
CA PRO A 525 26.55 -2.35 1.84
C PRO A 525 25.07 -2.31 2.22
N ALA A 526 24.77 -2.72 3.45
CA ALA A 526 23.45 -2.56 4.02
C ALA A 526 23.06 -1.08 4.11
N ARG A 527 21.78 -0.78 3.89
CA ARG A 527 21.24 0.57 4.12
C ARG A 527 21.19 0.84 5.62
N PRO A 528 21.70 1.99 6.13
CA PRO A 528 21.62 2.31 7.55
C PRO A 528 20.19 2.29 8.08
N GLU A 529 19.25 2.84 7.33
CA GLU A 529 17.82 2.93 7.68
C GLU A 529 17.15 1.57 7.78
N ALA A 530 17.65 0.55 7.05
CA ALA A 530 17.11 -0.81 7.12
C ALA A 530 17.35 -1.45 8.48
N GLY A 531 18.51 -1.19 9.12
CA GLY A 531 18.79 -1.68 10.46
C GLY A 531 17.85 -1.11 11.52
N GLU A 532 17.60 0.20 11.47
CA GLU A 532 16.65 0.88 12.36
C GLU A 532 15.23 0.33 12.17
N ALA A 533 14.80 0.15 10.91
CA ALA A 533 13.48 -0.40 10.60
C ALA A 533 13.30 -1.83 11.11
N VAL A 534 14.33 -2.69 10.98
CA VAL A 534 14.31 -4.06 11.51
C VAL A 534 14.18 -4.07 13.04
N GLU A 535 14.82 -3.12 13.73
CA GLU A 535 14.70 -2.99 15.19
C GLU A 535 13.28 -2.54 15.59
N ILE A 536 12.70 -1.57 14.88
CA ILE A 536 11.32 -1.13 15.09
C ILE A 536 10.35 -2.27 14.83
N PHE A 537 10.53 -3.05 13.75
CA PHE A 537 9.72 -4.23 13.46
C PHE A 537 9.77 -5.25 14.59
N ARG A 538 10.96 -5.54 15.13
CA ARG A 538 11.13 -6.46 16.26
C ARG A 538 10.34 -5.99 17.49
N HIS A 539 10.39 -4.70 17.82
CA HIS A 539 9.59 -4.13 18.91
C HIS A 539 8.08 -4.15 18.64
N ALA A 540 7.71 -4.02 17.37
CA ALA A 540 6.33 -4.09 16.90
C ALA A 540 5.78 -5.51 16.78
N GLY A 541 6.59 -6.54 17.13
CA GLY A 541 6.23 -7.95 16.98
C GLY A 541 6.18 -8.43 15.53
N VAL A 542 6.80 -7.70 14.60
CA VAL A 542 6.89 -8.06 13.17
C VAL A 542 8.23 -8.74 12.91
N THR A 543 8.20 -9.92 12.33
CA THR A 543 9.40 -10.68 11.99
C THR A 543 9.92 -10.30 10.63
N THR A 544 11.21 -9.95 10.52
CA THR A 544 11.86 -9.74 9.23
C THR A 544 12.51 -11.03 8.76
N VAL A 545 12.30 -11.39 7.49
CA VAL A 545 12.86 -12.55 6.81
C VAL A 545 13.60 -12.08 5.56
N MET A 546 14.86 -12.47 5.41
CA MET A 546 15.66 -12.18 4.22
C MET A 546 15.60 -13.37 3.24
N ILE A 547 15.31 -13.08 1.98
CA ILE A 547 15.26 -14.05 0.89
C ILE A 547 16.20 -13.56 -0.21
N THR A 548 17.21 -14.36 -0.61
CA THR A 548 18.23 -13.89 -1.58
C THR A 548 18.77 -15.03 -2.47
N GLY A 549 19.24 -14.67 -3.66
CA GLY A 549 20.04 -15.53 -4.54
C GLY A 549 21.49 -15.70 -4.12
N ASP A 550 21.98 -14.91 -3.15
CA ASP A 550 23.38 -14.93 -2.70
C ASP A 550 23.76 -16.19 -1.94
N HIS A 551 25.10 -16.34 -1.77
CA HIS A 551 25.64 -17.40 -0.90
C HIS A 551 25.18 -17.20 0.55
N VAL A 552 24.98 -18.30 1.24
CA VAL A 552 24.42 -18.31 2.59
C VAL A 552 25.28 -17.55 3.61
N ASP A 553 26.59 -17.56 3.47
CA ASP A 553 27.49 -16.87 4.39
C ASP A 553 27.44 -15.34 4.18
N THR A 554 27.32 -14.90 2.93
CA THR A 554 27.08 -13.48 2.58
C THR A 554 25.73 -13.01 3.13
N ALA A 555 24.68 -13.81 2.94
CA ALA A 555 23.35 -13.50 3.44
C ALA A 555 23.31 -13.43 4.97
N TYR A 556 24.00 -14.37 5.65
CA TYR A 556 24.10 -14.37 7.10
C TYR A 556 24.87 -13.18 7.66
N ALA A 557 25.98 -12.80 7.01
CA ALA A 557 26.78 -11.64 7.43
C ALA A 557 25.94 -10.35 7.43
N ILE A 558 25.19 -10.11 6.35
CA ILE A 558 24.30 -8.94 6.22
C ILE A 558 23.12 -9.04 7.19
N ALA A 559 22.50 -10.22 7.31
CA ALA A 559 21.38 -10.45 8.21
C ALA A 559 21.78 -10.22 9.67
N ARG A 560 22.99 -10.61 10.05
CA ARG A 560 23.56 -10.36 11.39
C ARG A 560 23.80 -8.86 11.62
N GLN A 561 24.35 -8.18 10.64
CA GLN A 561 24.59 -6.72 10.70
C GLN A 561 23.28 -5.94 10.88
N LEU A 562 22.19 -6.35 10.20
CA LEU A 562 20.86 -5.75 10.29
C LEU A 562 20.04 -6.24 11.49
N GLY A 563 20.53 -7.20 12.29
CA GLY A 563 19.78 -7.74 13.43
C GLY A 563 18.64 -8.71 13.06
N ILE A 564 18.60 -9.20 11.80
CA ILE A 564 17.58 -10.13 11.30
C ILE A 564 17.83 -11.56 11.85
N ALA A 565 19.08 -12.02 11.88
CA ALA A 565 19.46 -13.34 12.35
C ALA A 565 20.59 -13.27 13.38
N GLY A 566 20.41 -13.95 14.52
CA GLY A 566 21.44 -14.04 15.58
C GLY A 566 22.38 -15.24 15.40
N HIS A 567 21.87 -16.33 14.84
CA HIS A 567 22.60 -17.59 14.72
C HIS A 567 22.52 -18.16 13.29
N ARG A 568 23.60 -18.86 12.89
CA ARG A 568 23.69 -19.51 11.58
C ARG A 568 22.60 -20.58 11.36
N SER A 569 22.09 -21.18 12.41
CA SER A 569 20.99 -22.17 12.38
C SER A 569 19.66 -21.59 11.88
N GLN A 570 19.50 -20.28 11.90
CA GLN A 570 18.34 -19.57 11.36
C GLN A 570 18.41 -19.36 9.85
N CYS A 571 19.48 -19.83 9.21
CA CYS A 571 19.70 -19.74 7.78
C CYS A 571 19.53 -21.11 7.11
N ILE A 572 18.92 -21.13 5.92
CA ILE A 572 18.74 -22.33 5.10
C ILE A 572 19.04 -22.01 3.63
N THR A 573 19.59 -22.97 2.91
CA THR A 573 19.80 -22.85 1.45
C THR A 573 18.60 -23.41 0.67
N GLY A 574 18.42 -22.98 -0.58
CA GLY A 574 17.39 -23.52 -1.45
C GLY A 574 17.48 -25.03 -1.64
N ARG A 575 18.70 -25.58 -1.73
CA ARG A 575 18.92 -27.04 -1.82
C ARG A 575 18.49 -27.80 -0.54
N GLU A 576 18.74 -27.23 0.63
CA GLU A 576 18.28 -27.79 1.90
C GLU A 576 16.76 -27.68 2.03
N LEU A 577 16.18 -26.57 1.57
CA LEU A 577 14.73 -26.34 1.54
C LEU A 577 14.00 -27.39 0.69
N ASP A 578 14.55 -27.75 -0.47
CA ASP A 578 13.96 -28.76 -1.36
C ASP A 578 14.00 -30.20 -0.78
N ARG A 579 14.91 -30.46 0.15
CA ARG A 579 15.00 -31.75 0.86
C ARG A 579 13.98 -31.89 1.99
N LEU A 580 13.38 -30.77 2.42
CA LEU A 580 12.34 -30.78 3.47
C LEU A 580 10.97 -31.04 2.83
N ASP A 581 10.27 -32.02 3.38
CA ASP A 581 8.84 -32.18 3.12
C ASP A 581 8.06 -31.02 3.74
N ASP A 582 6.83 -30.79 3.29
CA ASP A 582 6.06 -29.61 3.71
C ASP A 582 5.74 -29.61 5.20
N THR A 583 5.55 -30.80 5.81
CA THR A 583 5.29 -30.92 7.26
C THR A 583 6.52 -30.55 8.10
N SER A 584 7.71 -30.95 7.70
CA SER A 584 8.97 -30.60 8.36
C SER A 584 9.33 -29.12 8.12
N PHE A 585 9.05 -28.62 6.94
CA PHE A 585 9.22 -27.20 6.63
C PHE A 585 8.34 -26.32 7.50
N LEU A 586 7.03 -26.60 7.61
CA LEU A 586 6.11 -25.83 8.44
C LEU A 586 6.47 -25.84 9.94
N LYS A 587 7.11 -26.90 10.44
CA LYS A 587 7.61 -26.94 11.82
C LYS A 587 8.79 -26.00 12.04
N ARG A 588 9.67 -25.84 11.05
CA ARG A 588 10.89 -25.04 11.16
C ARG A 588 10.74 -23.60 10.68
N ILE A 589 9.70 -23.30 9.91
CA ILE A 589 9.54 -22.00 9.23
C ILE A 589 9.54 -20.81 10.20
N LYS A 590 9.04 -21.01 11.43
CA LYS A 590 9.00 -19.96 12.47
C LYS A 590 10.38 -19.59 13.02
N ASP A 591 11.36 -20.49 12.91
CA ASP A 591 12.73 -20.26 13.39
C ASP A 591 13.65 -19.72 12.30
N LEU A 592 13.30 -19.94 11.04
CA LEU A 592 14.09 -19.52 9.89
C LEU A 592 13.93 -18.01 9.63
N ARG A 593 15.06 -17.33 9.37
CA ARG A 593 15.13 -15.90 9.12
C ARG A 593 15.82 -15.54 7.79
N VAL A 594 16.65 -16.47 7.27
CA VAL A 594 17.44 -16.23 6.05
C VAL A 594 17.31 -17.43 5.11
N TYR A 595 16.87 -17.17 3.91
CA TYR A 595 16.79 -18.13 2.81
C TYR A 595 17.76 -17.70 1.71
N ALA A 596 18.81 -18.52 1.46
CA ALA A 596 19.91 -18.22 0.56
C ALA A 596 19.92 -19.13 -0.67
N ARG A 597 20.38 -18.62 -1.81
CA ARG A 597 20.40 -19.33 -3.12
C ARG A 597 19.05 -19.93 -3.47
N VAL A 598 17.99 -19.13 -3.36
CA VAL A 598 16.63 -19.57 -3.66
C VAL A 598 16.21 -19.21 -5.07
N THR A 599 15.43 -20.09 -5.69
CA THR A 599 14.78 -19.89 -6.98
C THR A 599 13.43 -19.15 -6.82
N PRO A 600 12.85 -18.59 -7.90
CA PRO A 600 11.53 -17.95 -7.84
C PRO A 600 10.42 -18.87 -7.30
N SER A 601 10.42 -20.16 -7.67
CA SER A 601 9.47 -21.15 -7.17
C SER A 601 9.60 -21.39 -5.66
N GLN A 602 10.85 -21.41 -5.16
CA GLN A 602 11.12 -21.52 -3.73
C GLN A 602 10.68 -20.27 -2.95
N LYS A 603 10.84 -19.04 -3.52
CA LYS A 603 10.30 -17.80 -2.94
C LYS A 603 8.79 -17.92 -2.73
N VAL A 604 8.05 -18.42 -3.71
CA VAL A 604 6.60 -18.66 -3.59
C VAL A 604 6.29 -19.70 -2.52
N ARG A 605 7.07 -20.80 -2.44
CA ARG A 605 6.90 -21.84 -1.40
C ARG A 605 7.09 -21.28 0.01
N ILE A 606 8.09 -20.42 0.21
CA ILE A 606 8.36 -19.77 1.50
C ILE A 606 7.18 -18.88 1.90
N VAL A 607 6.73 -18.00 1.02
CA VAL A 607 5.60 -17.10 1.27
C VAL A 607 4.33 -17.89 1.59
N LYS A 608 4.00 -18.91 0.79
CA LYS A 608 2.83 -19.79 1.05
C LYS A 608 2.95 -20.54 2.38
N GLY A 609 4.15 -21.03 2.73
CA GLY A 609 4.39 -21.71 4.00
C GLY A 609 4.17 -20.81 5.21
N LEU A 610 4.65 -19.55 5.15
CA LEU A 610 4.41 -18.56 6.20
C LEU A 610 2.92 -18.25 6.35
N ARG A 611 2.19 -18.08 5.26
CA ARG A 611 0.73 -17.86 5.27
C ARG A 611 -0.03 -19.06 5.87
N LEU A 612 0.36 -20.28 5.50
CA LEU A 612 -0.22 -21.52 6.07
C LEU A 612 0.07 -21.67 7.56
N SER A 613 1.16 -21.10 8.06
CA SER A 613 1.47 -21.06 9.50
C SER A 613 0.66 -19.99 10.27
N GLY A 614 -0.23 -19.25 9.59
CA GLY A 614 -1.13 -18.25 10.16
C GLY A 614 -0.54 -16.84 10.22
N GLU A 615 0.62 -16.61 9.58
CA GLU A 615 1.24 -15.28 9.47
C GLU A 615 0.62 -14.47 8.32
N ILE A 616 0.61 -13.15 8.48
CA ILE A 616 0.25 -12.20 7.42
C ILE A 616 1.54 -11.66 6.83
N VAL A 617 1.78 -11.98 5.57
CA VAL A 617 3.07 -11.81 4.92
C VAL A 617 3.08 -10.61 3.98
N ALA A 618 3.99 -9.67 4.22
CA ALA A 618 4.41 -8.69 3.21
C ALA A 618 5.68 -9.21 2.51
N MET A 619 5.71 -9.19 1.18
CA MET A 619 6.87 -9.58 0.37
C MET A 619 7.36 -8.40 -0.45
N THR A 620 8.67 -8.08 -0.39
CA THR A 620 9.27 -7.05 -1.24
C THR A 620 10.03 -7.66 -2.40
N GLY A 621 10.09 -6.94 -3.53
CA GLY A 621 10.88 -7.33 -4.69
C GLY A 621 10.90 -6.24 -5.75
N ASP A 622 11.89 -6.28 -6.64
CA ASP A 622 12.11 -5.32 -7.72
C ASP A 622 12.24 -5.97 -9.10
N GLY A 623 12.48 -7.29 -9.14
CA GLY A 623 12.76 -8.06 -10.36
C GLY A 623 11.58 -8.87 -10.89
N VAL A 624 11.73 -9.36 -12.12
CA VAL A 624 10.79 -10.30 -12.77
C VAL A 624 10.62 -11.57 -11.92
N ASN A 625 11.71 -12.05 -11.32
CA ASN A 625 11.75 -13.25 -10.49
C ASN A 625 10.92 -13.14 -9.19
N ASP A 626 10.58 -11.91 -8.78
CA ASP A 626 9.83 -11.63 -7.56
C ASP A 626 8.31 -11.58 -7.79
N ALA A 627 7.88 -11.29 -9.01
CA ALA A 627 6.47 -11.08 -9.33
C ALA A 627 5.55 -12.23 -8.87
N PRO A 628 5.90 -13.52 -9.03
CA PRO A 628 5.07 -14.61 -8.51
C PRO A 628 4.97 -14.63 -6.98
N SER A 629 6.04 -14.28 -6.26
CA SER A 629 6.07 -14.23 -4.80
C SER A 629 5.35 -12.99 -4.26
N LEU A 630 5.45 -11.84 -4.94
CA LEU A 630 4.67 -10.63 -4.65
C LEU A 630 3.18 -10.91 -4.72
N LYS A 631 2.73 -11.58 -5.79
CA LYS A 631 1.32 -11.97 -5.97
C LYS A 631 0.84 -13.02 -4.98
N ALA A 632 1.73 -13.91 -4.50
CA ALA A 632 1.41 -14.95 -3.54
C ALA A 632 1.33 -14.44 -2.09
N ALA A 633 1.92 -13.31 -1.78
CA ALA A 633 1.88 -12.67 -0.46
C ALA A 633 0.48 -12.11 -0.14
N ASP A 634 0.23 -11.77 1.13
CA ASP A 634 -0.95 -11.01 1.53
C ASP A 634 -0.81 -9.54 1.10
N ILE A 635 0.44 -9.05 1.05
CA ILE A 635 0.81 -7.75 0.50
C ILE A 635 2.10 -7.88 -0.30
N GLY A 636 2.00 -7.67 -1.61
CA GLY A 636 3.16 -7.48 -2.47
C GLY A 636 3.63 -6.02 -2.44
N VAL A 637 4.94 -5.80 -2.26
CA VAL A 637 5.58 -4.49 -2.18
C VAL A 637 6.64 -4.39 -3.27
N ALA A 638 6.45 -3.53 -4.26
CA ALA A 638 7.44 -3.29 -5.31
C ALA A 638 8.26 -2.03 -5.03
N MET A 639 9.51 -2.03 -5.48
CA MET A 639 10.35 -0.84 -5.50
C MET A 639 9.94 0.10 -6.65
N GLY A 640 10.11 1.41 -6.48
CA GLY A 640 9.79 2.43 -7.48
C GLY A 640 10.66 2.31 -8.74
N THR A 641 11.95 1.94 -8.58
CA THR A 641 12.87 1.64 -9.68
C THR A 641 12.74 0.20 -10.20
N GLY A 642 11.94 -0.65 -9.55
CA GLY A 642 11.70 -2.03 -9.98
C GLY A 642 11.06 -2.12 -11.37
N VAL A 643 11.15 -3.30 -11.98
CA VAL A 643 10.56 -3.57 -13.30
C VAL A 643 9.02 -3.52 -13.25
N ASP A 644 8.41 -3.20 -14.38
CA ASP A 644 6.94 -3.01 -14.46
C ASP A 644 6.14 -4.24 -14.03
N VAL A 645 6.66 -5.43 -14.28
CA VAL A 645 6.05 -6.70 -13.85
C VAL A 645 5.96 -6.81 -12.34
N ALA A 646 7.04 -6.48 -11.63
CA ALA A 646 7.05 -6.45 -10.17
C ALA A 646 6.03 -5.42 -9.64
N LYS A 647 6.03 -4.20 -10.21
CA LYS A 647 5.07 -3.15 -9.87
C LYS A 647 3.62 -3.58 -10.10
N GLN A 648 3.34 -4.35 -11.17
CA GLN A 648 1.99 -4.82 -11.45
C GLN A 648 1.54 -5.97 -10.56
N ALA A 649 2.44 -6.86 -10.20
CA ALA A 649 2.16 -7.95 -9.27
C ALA A 649 1.93 -7.45 -7.83
N ALA A 650 2.48 -6.27 -7.50
CA ALA A 650 2.44 -5.70 -6.16
C ALA A 650 1.13 -4.96 -5.85
N ASP A 651 0.77 -4.94 -4.58
CA ASP A 651 -0.33 -4.17 -4.00
C ASP A 651 0.10 -2.74 -3.61
N MET A 652 1.40 -2.54 -3.37
CA MET A 652 2.01 -1.31 -2.90
C MET A 652 3.33 -1.06 -3.62
N ILE A 653 3.64 0.22 -3.91
CA ILE A 653 4.89 0.65 -4.53
C ILE A 653 5.57 1.68 -3.63
N LEU A 654 6.87 1.48 -3.35
CA LEU A 654 7.71 2.42 -2.60
C LEU A 654 8.44 3.34 -3.59
N THR A 655 8.07 4.62 -3.62
CA THR A 655 8.63 5.56 -4.61
C THR A 655 10.05 6.03 -4.29
N ASP A 656 10.53 5.77 -3.09
CA ASP A 656 11.87 6.11 -2.58
C ASP A 656 12.82 4.90 -2.50
N ASP A 657 12.37 3.72 -2.90
CA ASP A 657 13.11 2.45 -2.82
C ASP A 657 13.67 2.13 -1.42
N ASN A 658 13.03 2.64 -0.38
CA ASN A 658 13.52 2.54 0.98
C ASN A 658 12.72 1.52 1.81
N PHE A 659 13.40 0.50 2.32
CA PHE A 659 12.83 -0.51 3.20
C PHE A 659 12.17 0.09 4.46
N ALA A 660 12.75 1.16 5.01
CA ALA A 660 12.20 1.85 6.19
C ALA A 660 10.81 2.48 5.93
N THR A 661 10.45 2.73 4.67
CA THR A 661 9.12 3.23 4.31
C THR A 661 8.02 2.19 4.55
N ILE A 662 8.35 0.89 4.56
CA ILE A 662 7.41 -0.19 4.92
C ILE A 662 6.96 -0.05 6.38
N GLU A 663 7.88 0.32 7.27
CA GLU A 663 7.58 0.56 8.69
C GLU A 663 6.50 1.64 8.83
N LYS A 664 6.68 2.78 8.16
CA LYS A 664 5.70 3.88 8.15
C LYS A 664 4.36 3.46 7.53
N ALA A 665 4.39 2.62 6.49
CA ALA A 665 3.18 2.11 5.87
C ALA A 665 2.42 1.15 6.81
N ILE A 666 3.11 0.31 7.58
CA ILE A 666 2.51 -0.56 8.62
C ILE A 666 1.95 0.29 9.78
N GLU A 667 2.68 1.32 10.21
CA GLU A 667 2.22 2.28 11.24
C GLU A 667 0.91 2.94 10.81
N GLU A 668 0.85 3.50 9.60
CA GLU A 668 -0.37 4.10 9.05
C GLU A 668 -1.50 3.06 8.92
N GLY A 669 -1.22 1.85 8.44
CA GLY A 669 -2.20 0.78 8.36
C GLY A 669 -2.80 0.39 9.72
N ARG A 670 -1.99 0.33 10.77
CA ARG A 670 -2.44 0.13 12.16
C ARG A 670 -3.32 1.28 12.64
N GLY A 671 -2.92 2.52 12.32
CA GLY A 671 -3.67 3.73 12.65
C GLY A 671 -5.05 3.76 12.01
N VAL A 672 -5.14 3.38 10.74
CA VAL A 672 -6.40 3.28 10.00
C VAL A 672 -7.36 2.30 10.65
N TYR A 673 -6.87 1.09 10.93
CA TYR A 673 -7.69 0.07 11.58
C TYR A 673 -8.22 0.54 12.95
N GLU A 674 -7.37 1.16 13.76
CA GLU A 674 -7.77 1.65 15.08
C GLU A 674 -8.80 2.78 14.98
N ASN A 675 -8.65 3.68 14.01
CA ASN A 675 -9.64 4.74 13.75
C ASN A 675 -11.00 4.17 13.32
N ILE A 676 -11.00 3.18 12.40
CA ILE A 676 -12.22 2.49 11.99
C ILE A 676 -12.85 1.80 13.20
N ARG A 677 -12.06 1.11 14.01
CA ARG A 677 -12.53 0.44 15.23
C ARG A 677 -13.16 1.40 16.23
N LYS A 678 -12.54 2.56 16.47
CA LYS A 678 -13.11 3.62 17.34
C LYS A 678 -14.44 4.12 16.81
N SER A 679 -14.53 4.41 15.50
CA SER A 679 -15.79 4.85 14.86
C SER A 679 -16.89 3.79 14.97
N VAL A 680 -16.55 2.51 14.76
CA VAL A 680 -17.51 1.40 14.88
C VAL A 680 -18.03 1.26 16.31
N ILE A 681 -17.14 1.26 17.30
CA ILE A 681 -17.53 1.15 18.72
C ILE A 681 -18.38 2.36 19.15
N PHE A 682 -18.00 3.57 18.71
CA PHE A 682 -18.75 4.80 18.95
C PHE A 682 -20.18 4.68 18.43
N LEU A 683 -20.37 4.42 17.13
CA LEU A 683 -21.68 4.32 16.50
C LEU A 683 -22.55 3.23 17.14
N LEU A 684 -21.96 2.06 17.42
CA LEU A 684 -22.74 0.97 18.03
C LEU A 684 -23.12 1.22 19.47
N SER A 685 -22.28 1.91 20.26
CA SER A 685 -22.63 2.28 21.63
C SER A 685 -23.73 3.36 21.65
N SER A 686 -23.68 4.29 20.71
CA SER A 686 -24.71 5.32 20.51
C SER A 686 -26.06 4.70 20.19
N ASN A 687 -26.11 3.90 19.11
CA ASN A 687 -27.33 3.26 18.66
C ASN A 687 -27.91 2.30 19.70
N LEU A 688 -27.06 1.58 20.44
CA LEU A 688 -27.51 0.74 21.56
C LEU A 688 -28.15 1.57 22.66
N GLY A 689 -27.57 2.73 22.99
CA GLY A 689 -28.15 3.66 23.97
C GLY A 689 -29.54 4.17 23.57
N GLU A 690 -29.71 4.61 22.33
CA GLU A 690 -30.99 5.07 21.78
C GLU A 690 -32.05 3.95 21.78
N LEU A 691 -31.67 2.79 21.21
CA LEU A 691 -32.52 1.61 21.12
C LEU A 691 -33.01 1.16 22.49
N MET A 692 -32.13 1.07 23.47
CA MET A 692 -32.45 0.63 24.82
C MET A 692 -33.23 1.68 25.61
N THR A 693 -33.00 2.97 25.34
CA THR A 693 -33.82 4.08 25.95
C THR A 693 -35.27 3.93 25.53
N MET A 694 -35.53 3.72 24.24
CA MET A 694 -36.90 3.52 23.73
C MET A 694 -37.50 2.22 24.22
N PHE A 695 -36.74 1.10 24.12
CA PHE A 695 -37.21 -0.21 24.53
C PHE A 695 -37.60 -0.24 26.00
N VAL A 696 -36.75 0.26 26.88
CA VAL A 696 -37.04 0.28 28.34
C VAL A 696 -38.22 1.15 28.67
N ALA A 697 -38.31 2.37 28.13
CA ALA A 697 -39.45 3.26 28.39
C ALA A 697 -40.80 2.60 27.99
N VAL A 698 -40.86 2.03 26.80
CA VAL A 698 -42.10 1.38 26.33
C VAL A 698 -42.37 0.07 27.09
N ALA A 699 -41.34 -0.69 27.46
CA ALA A 699 -41.49 -1.95 28.21
C ALA A 699 -42.07 -1.71 29.62
N ILE A 700 -41.67 -0.66 30.29
CA ILE A 700 -42.24 -0.28 31.60
C ILE A 700 -43.61 0.41 31.49
N GLY A 701 -44.10 0.63 30.29
CA GLY A 701 -45.45 1.15 30.07
C GLY A 701 -45.55 2.65 29.82
N LEU A 702 -44.42 3.36 29.63
CA LEU A 702 -44.41 4.81 29.33
C LEU A 702 -44.61 5.09 27.83
N ALA A 703 -44.75 6.34 27.45
CA ALA A 703 -44.74 6.76 26.05
C ALA A 703 -43.32 6.65 25.46
N SER A 704 -43.23 6.65 24.12
CA SER A 704 -41.94 6.64 23.43
C SER A 704 -41.12 7.91 23.74
N PRO A 705 -39.85 7.81 24.18
CA PRO A 705 -39.01 8.99 24.46
C PRO A 705 -38.61 9.78 23.21
N LEU A 706 -38.58 9.15 22.05
CA LEU A 706 -38.16 9.73 20.79
C LEU A 706 -39.20 9.50 19.70
N LYS A 707 -39.30 10.45 18.78
CA LYS A 707 -40.05 10.31 17.50
C LYS A 707 -39.09 9.77 16.44
N SER A 708 -39.60 9.21 15.33
CA SER A 708 -38.83 8.77 14.19
C SER A 708 -37.92 9.87 13.63
N SER A 709 -38.45 11.11 13.56
CA SER A 709 -37.68 12.29 13.11
C SER A 709 -36.48 12.61 14.00
N HIS A 710 -36.62 12.44 15.34
CA HIS A 710 -35.54 12.66 16.30
C HIS A 710 -34.39 11.68 16.09
N ILE A 711 -34.67 10.39 15.90
CA ILE A 711 -33.69 9.34 15.69
C ILE A 711 -32.91 9.56 14.38
N LEU A 712 -33.65 9.86 13.29
CA LEU A 712 -33.00 10.14 12.01
C LEU A 712 -32.08 11.37 12.08
N TRP A 713 -32.47 12.40 12.85
CA TRP A 713 -31.63 13.56 13.08
C TRP A 713 -30.33 13.20 13.82
N ILE A 714 -30.44 12.41 14.91
CA ILE A 714 -29.28 11.98 15.69
C ILE A 714 -28.32 11.19 14.80
N ASN A 715 -28.80 10.16 14.13
CA ASN A 715 -27.98 9.30 13.27
C ASN A 715 -27.30 10.05 12.13
N LEU A 716 -28.00 11.01 11.51
CA LEU A 716 -27.45 11.75 10.37
C LEU A 716 -26.47 12.86 10.79
N ILE A 717 -26.77 13.60 11.85
CA ILE A 717 -26.03 14.81 12.21
C ILE A 717 -25.06 14.55 13.37
N THR A 718 -25.58 14.10 14.52
CA THR A 718 -24.76 14.03 15.74
C THR A 718 -23.89 12.79 15.81
N ASP A 719 -24.20 11.72 15.07
CA ASP A 719 -23.40 10.50 15.01
C ASP A 719 -22.45 10.47 13.82
N SER A 720 -22.95 10.80 12.61
CA SER A 720 -22.16 10.62 11.39
C SER A 720 -20.97 11.58 11.30
N LEU A 721 -21.12 12.85 11.70
CA LEU A 721 -20.03 13.84 11.64
C LEU A 721 -18.88 13.51 12.61
N PRO A 722 -19.14 13.22 13.91
CA PRO A 722 -18.07 12.78 14.81
C PRO A 722 -17.46 11.43 14.45
N ALA A 723 -18.25 10.46 13.97
CA ALA A 723 -17.72 9.17 13.50
C ALA A 723 -16.71 9.35 12.36
N LEU A 724 -17.02 10.26 11.41
CA LEU A 724 -16.09 10.62 10.34
C LEU A 724 -14.82 11.28 10.89
N ALA A 725 -14.96 12.17 11.88
CA ALA A 725 -13.84 12.84 12.52
C ALA A 725 -12.93 11.86 13.30
N LEU A 726 -13.51 10.84 13.95
CA LEU A 726 -12.76 9.74 14.57
C LEU A 726 -11.98 8.93 13.53
N GLY A 727 -12.59 8.70 12.37
CA GLY A 727 -11.98 7.94 11.26
C GLY A 727 -10.71 8.58 10.71
N VAL A 728 -10.50 9.87 10.90
CA VAL A 728 -9.31 10.60 10.40
C VAL A 728 -8.40 11.09 11.51
N ASP A 729 -8.65 10.68 12.77
CA ASP A 729 -7.87 11.12 13.93
C ASP A 729 -6.39 10.74 13.81
N LYS A 730 -5.52 11.56 14.40
CA LYS A 730 -4.09 11.25 14.47
C LYS A 730 -3.86 10.27 15.60
N ASN A 731 -3.28 9.14 15.28
CA ASN A 731 -2.84 8.14 16.25
C ASN A 731 -1.40 8.41 16.69
N ASP A 732 -1.06 7.94 17.90
CA ASP A 732 0.32 7.90 18.36
C ASP A 732 1.02 6.67 17.75
N GLY A 733 1.72 6.90 16.64
CA GLY A 733 2.39 5.85 15.88
C GLY A 733 3.40 5.06 16.72
N LYS A 734 4.14 5.74 17.61
CA LYS A 734 5.09 5.08 18.54
C LYS A 734 4.40 4.08 19.47
N SER A 735 3.20 4.41 19.94
CA SER A 735 2.40 3.51 20.78
C SER A 735 1.89 2.32 19.96
N LEU A 736 1.42 2.56 18.74
CA LEU A 736 0.93 1.51 17.84
C LEU A 736 2.03 0.53 17.44
N MET A 737 3.26 1.00 17.26
CA MET A 737 4.42 0.16 16.90
C MET A 737 5.05 -0.56 18.10
N ARG A 738 4.54 -0.38 19.31
CA ARG A 738 4.88 -1.18 20.49
C ARG A 738 3.92 -2.36 20.74
N CYS A 739 2.81 -2.40 20.04
CA CYS A 739 1.84 -3.48 20.15
C CYS A 739 2.12 -4.58 19.12
N PRO A 740 1.91 -5.87 19.47
CA PRO A 740 2.04 -6.96 18.50
C PRO A 740 0.97 -6.84 17.40
N PRO A 741 1.22 -7.42 16.19
CA PRO A 741 0.27 -7.43 15.11
C PRO A 741 -1.05 -8.11 15.53
N ARG A 742 -2.15 -7.64 14.98
CA ARG A 742 -3.45 -8.30 15.17
C ARG A 742 -3.51 -9.60 14.35
N LYS A 743 -4.21 -10.60 14.87
CA LYS A 743 -4.50 -11.80 14.08
C LYS A 743 -5.52 -11.51 12.99
N ALA A 744 -5.41 -12.18 11.85
CA ALA A 744 -6.38 -12.02 10.74
C ALA A 744 -7.84 -12.34 11.18
N SER A 745 -8.03 -13.23 12.14
CA SER A 745 -9.33 -13.60 12.70
C SER A 745 -9.81 -12.70 13.85
N GLU A 746 -9.02 -11.71 14.28
CA GLU A 746 -9.37 -10.86 15.44
C GLU A 746 -10.60 -10.01 15.12
N SER A 747 -11.60 -10.06 16.01
CA SER A 747 -12.82 -9.26 15.90
C SER A 747 -12.54 -7.77 16.10
N LEU A 748 -13.33 -6.90 15.46
CA LEU A 748 -13.32 -5.46 15.74
C LEU A 748 -13.60 -5.11 17.20
N PHE A 749 -14.30 -6.00 17.90
CA PHE A 749 -14.65 -5.86 19.32
C PHE A 749 -13.64 -6.49 20.28
N ALA A 750 -12.54 -7.09 19.78
CA ALA A 750 -11.48 -7.61 20.63
C ALA A 750 -10.89 -6.50 21.53
N ARG A 751 -10.11 -6.89 22.50
CA ARG A 751 -9.41 -5.96 23.42
C ARG A 751 -10.38 -5.02 24.15
N GLY A 752 -11.51 -5.56 24.63
CA GLY A 752 -12.49 -4.82 25.44
C GLY A 752 -13.53 -4.01 24.66
N GLY A 753 -13.59 -4.14 23.31
CA GLY A 753 -14.56 -3.40 22.50
C GLY A 753 -16.02 -3.68 22.86
N ILE A 754 -16.39 -4.99 23.09
CA ILE A 754 -17.76 -5.37 23.54
C ILE A 754 -18.10 -4.69 24.88
N ALA A 755 -17.19 -4.78 25.85
CA ALA A 755 -17.42 -4.18 27.18
C ALA A 755 -17.58 -2.66 27.09
N CYS A 756 -16.80 -2.01 26.24
CA CYS A 756 -16.90 -0.57 25.96
C CYS A 756 -18.27 -0.22 25.35
N THR A 757 -18.69 -0.94 24.30
CA THR A 757 -20.01 -0.74 23.63
C THR A 757 -21.16 -0.93 24.60
N LEU A 758 -21.16 -2.00 25.41
CA LEU A 758 -22.22 -2.27 26.38
C LEU A 758 -22.24 -1.23 27.52
N PHE A 759 -21.06 -0.85 28.02
CA PHE A 759 -20.95 0.14 29.11
C PHE A 759 -21.50 1.51 28.69
N TYR A 760 -21.01 2.04 27.57
CA TYR A 760 -21.47 3.35 27.09
C TYR A 760 -22.91 3.30 26.59
N GLY A 761 -23.33 2.21 25.96
CA GLY A 761 -24.73 2.02 25.59
C GLY A 761 -25.67 2.02 26.80
N ALA A 762 -25.32 1.29 27.87
CA ALA A 762 -26.10 1.31 29.13
C ALA A 762 -26.08 2.69 29.82
N LEU A 763 -24.93 3.36 29.83
CA LEU A 763 -24.81 4.73 30.40
C LEU A 763 -25.68 5.72 29.63
N ILE A 764 -25.63 5.73 28.31
CA ILE A 764 -26.45 6.60 27.45
C ILE A 764 -27.93 6.29 27.65
N THR A 765 -28.31 4.99 27.80
CA THR A 765 -29.69 4.60 28.13
C THR A 765 -30.17 5.22 29.43
N VAL A 766 -29.37 5.13 30.50
CA VAL A 766 -29.74 5.70 31.83
C VAL A 766 -29.88 7.21 31.73
N ILE A 767 -28.96 7.90 31.05
CA ILE A 767 -28.98 9.35 30.87
C ILE A 767 -30.20 9.78 30.04
N GLY A 768 -30.49 9.07 28.94
CA GLY A 768 -31.65 9.33 28.08
C GLY A 768 -32.98 9.14 28.79
N LEU A 769 -33.12 8.09 29.60
CA LEU A 769 -34.30 7.85 30.44
C LEU A 769 -34.41 8.91 31.55
N ALA A 770 -33.29 9.28 32.20
CA ALA A 770 -33.28 10.32 33.19
C ALA A 770 -33.76 11.67 32.59
N ALA A 771 -33.23 12.03 31.40
CA ALA A 771 -33.67 13.26 30.71
C ALA A 771 -35.15 13.23 30.36
N PHE A 772 -35.66 12.09 29.88
CA PHE A 772 -37.09 11.92 29.59
C PHE A 772 -37.99 12.10 30.81
N LEU A 773 -37.53 11.66 31.98
CA LEU A 773 -38.30 11.66 33.23
C LEU A 773 -38.11 12.91 34.11
N VAL A 774 -37.08 13.74 33.84
CA VAL A 774 -36.79 14.94 34.67
C VAL A 774 -38.02 15.84 34.81
N LEU A 775 -38.70 16.16 33.70
CA LEU A 775 -39.84 17.07 33.73
C LEU A 775 -41.06 16.49 34.46
N PRO A 776 -41.57 15.26 34.08
CA PRO A 776 -42.73 14.71 34.76
C PRO A 776 -42.47 14.36 36.23
N CYS A 777 -41.29 13.88 36.59
CA CYS A 777 -40.92 13.66 38.01
C CYS A 777 -40.81 14.99 38.79
N GLY A 778 -40.30 16.05 38.14
CA GLY A 778 -40.24 17.39 38.74
C GLY A 778 -41.63 17.95 39.04
N ILE A 779 -42.63 17.75 38.17
CA ILE A 779 -44.02 18.14 38.38
C ILE A 779 -44.63 17.36 39.56
N LEU A 780 -44.48 16.01 39.58
CA LEU A 780 -44.97 15.19 40.71
C LEU A 780 -44.32 15.57 42.04
N ALA A 781 -43.04 15.93 42.06
CA ALA A 781 -42.35 16.38 43.25
C ALA A 781 -42.90 17.74 43.76
N ALA A 782 -43.22 18.67 42.84
CA ALA A 782 -43.79 19.95 43.16
C ALA A 782 -45.25 19.86 43.69
N GLU A 783 -46.00 18.88 43.18
CA GLU A 783 -47.36 18.58 43.60
C GLU A 783 -47.41 17.76 44.92
N GLY A 784 -46.26 17.29 45.43
CA GLY A 784 -46.15 16.45 46.65
C GLY A 784 -46.65 15.01 46.47
N GLU A 785 -46.87 14.59 45.21
CA GLU A 785 -47.38 13.27 44.81
C GLU A 785 -46.31 12.26 44.44
N LEU A 786 -45.06 12.48 44.85
CA LEU A 786 -43.97 11.56 44.58
C LEU A 786 -44.14 10.29 45.44
N VAL A 787 -44.68 9.24 44.86
CA VAL A 787 -45.06 8.01 45.57
C VAL A 787 -43.89 7.05 45.61
N SER A 788 -43.67 6.37 46.74
CA SER A 788 -42.58 5.39 46.92
C SER A 788 -42.85 4.05 46.23
N ASN A 789 -44.08 3.78 45.79
CA ASN A 789 -44.41 2.54 45.08
C ASN A 789 -44.17 2.70 43.57
N PRO A 790 -43.26 1.86 42.96
CA PRO A 790 -42.92 1.94 41.54
C PRO A 790 -44.12 1.81 40.59
N PHE A 791 -45.10 0.97 40.91
CA PHE A 791 -46.27 0.75 40.03
C PHE A 791 -47.20 1.97 39.97
N THR A 792 -47.49 2.57 41.13
CA THR A 792 -48.32 3.77 41.19
C THR A 792 -47.58 4.99 40.59
N LEU A 793 -46.24 5.05 40.73
CA LEU A 793 -45.42 6.09 40.08
C LEU A 793 -45.52 6.00 38.56
N VAL A 794 -45.39 4.81 37.98
CA VAL A 794 -45.52 4.60 36.52
C VAL A 794 -46.91 4.98 36.01
N GLU A 795 -47.96 4.68 36.78
CA GLU A 795 -49.35 5.03 36.46
C GLU A 795 -49.55 6.55 36.43
N ARG A 796 -49.04 7.26 37.43
CA ARG A 796 -49.05 8.73 37.48
C ARG A 796 -48.23 9.41 36.40
N LEU A 797 -47.03 8.86 36.10
CA LEU A 797 -46.22 9.32 34.98
C LEU A 797 -46.92 9.15 33.64
N ARG A 798 -47.65 8.03 33.43
CA ARG A 798 -48.43 7.78 32.23
C ARG A 798 -49.58 8.82 32.12
N GLU A 799 -50.29 9.10 33.20
CA GLU A 799 -51.35 10.10 33.26
C GLU A 799 -50.83 11.51 32.90
N LEU A 800 -49.69 11.92 33.45
CA LEU A 800 -49.04 13.22 33.10
C LEU A 800 -48.61 13.25 31.63
N MET A 801 -48.03 12.17 31.12
CA MET A 801 -47.55 12.07 29.73
C MET A 801 -48.70 11.96 28.71
N SER A 802 -49.95 11.75 29.15
CA SER A 802 -51.13 11.85 28.25
C SER A 802 -51.40 13.30 27.83
N ARG A 803 -50.82 14.29 28.55
CA ARG A 803 -50.88 15.71 28.17
C ARG A 803 -49.81 15.98 27.11
N GLU A 804 -50.24 16.31 25.89
CA GLU A 804 -49.37 16.50 24.72
C GLU A 804 -48.22 17.47 24.97
N GLN A 805 -48.43 18.54 25.68
CA GLN A 805 -47.43 19.54 26.00
C GLN A 805 -46.29 18.98 26.88
N ILE A 806 -46.65 18.18 27.91
CA ILE A 806 -45.67 17.55 28.80
C ILE A 806 -44.89 16.46 28.06
N LEU A 807 -45.57 15.64 27.26
CA LEU A 807 -44.93 14.62 26.47
C LEU A 807 -43.95 15.21 25.43
N SER A 808 -44.39 16.21 24.65
CA SER A 808 -43.52 16.87 23.65
C SER A 808 -42.27 17.50 24.30
N LYS A 809 -42.41 18.12 25.45
CA LYS A 809 -41.28 18.74 26.18
C LYS A 809 -40.34 17.68 26.76
N SER A 810 -40.88 16.57 27.34
CA SER A 810 -40.09 15.44 27.81
C SER A 810 -39.33 14.74 26.68
N GLN A 811 -39.95 14.57 25.50
CA GLN A 811 -39.33 14.06 24.30
C GLN A 811 -38.20 15.00 23.80
N THR A 812 -38.42 16.33 23.87
CA THR A 812 -37.38 17.30 23.52
C THR A 812 -36.19 17.22 24.46
N TYR A 813 -36.39 16.98 25.75
CA TYR A 813 -35.31 16.79 26.73
C TYR A 813 -34.50 15.55 26.39
N ALA A 814 -35.15 14.40 26.17
CA ALA A 814 -34.48 13.16 25.78
C ALA A 814 -33.71 13.31 24.47
N PHE A 815 -34.33 13.91 23.44
CA PHE A 815 -33.74 14.18 22.15
C PHE A 815 -32.49 15.05 22.22
N THR A 816 -32.57 16.16 22.99
CA THR A 816 -31.48 17.11 23.18
C THR A 816 -30.29 16.45 23.90
N VAL A 817 -30.59 15.71 24.98
CA VAL A 817 -29.56 15.05 25.78
C VAL A 817 -28.90 13.93 24.98
N LEU A 818 -29.65 13.07 24.28
CA LEU A 818 -29.09 11.99 23.47
C LEU A 818 -28.22 12.54 22.34
N GLY A 819 -28.70 13.54 21.59
CA GLY A 819 -27.91 14.16 20.54
C GLY A 819 -26.61 14.80 21.02
N MET A 820 -26.64 15.47 22.20
CA MET A 820 -25.44 16.06 22.79
C MET A 820 -24.51 15.03 23.44
N CYS A 821 -25.06 13.95 24.04
CA CYS A 821 -24.26 12.85 24.57
C CYS A 821 -23.31 12.26 23.53
N GLN A 822 -23.75 12.16 22.28
CA GLN A 822 -22.94 11.64 21.18
C GLN A 822 -21.72 12.52 20.93
N LEU A 823 -21.88 13.85 20.96
CA LEU A 823 -20.77 14.78 20.76
C LEU A 823 -19.71 14.64 21.87
N TYR A 824 -20.15 14.56 23.14
CA TYR A 824 -19.24 14.36 24.27
C TYR A 824 -18.60 12.95 24.27
N HIS A 825 -19.37 11.91 23.93
CA HIS A 825 -18.87 10.54 23.82
C HIS A 825 -17.79 10.41 22.74
N ALA A 826 -17.99 11.04 21.58
CA ALA A 826 -17.01 11.06 20.50
C ALA A 826 -15.66 11.66 20.91
N ILE A 827 -15.67 12.72 21.75
CA ILE A 827 -14.43 13.34 22.25
C ILE A 827 -13.65 12.34 23.10
N GLY A 828 -14.31 11.61 24.00
CA GLY A 828 -13.68 10.56 24.83
C GLY A 828 -13.17 9.37 24.01
N MET A 829 -13.87 9.02 22.92
CA MET A 829 -13.51 7.89 22.05
C MET A 829 -12.27 8.15 21.16
N ARG A 830 -11.73 9.37 21.10
CA ARG A 830 -10.48 9.67 20.38
C ARG A 830 -9.31 8.84 20.92
N ASP A 831 -9.18 8.73 22.23
CA ASP A 831 -8.20 7.85 22.87
C ASP A 831 -8.72 7.34 24.22
N VAL A 832 -9.15 6.08 24.27
CA VAL A 832 -9.75 5.44 25.45
C VAL A 832 -8.76 5.28 26.63
N GLN A 833 -7.47 5.53 26.39
CA GLN A 833 -6.42 5.38 27.40
C GLN A 833 -5.91 6.71 27.96
N LYS A 834 -6.19 7.83 27.27
CA LYS A 834 -5.72 9.15 27.67
C LYS A 834 -6.85 10.03 28.20
N SER A 835 -6.57 10.82 29.21
CA SER A 835 -7.49 11.87 29.68
C SER A 835 -7.75 12.89 28.57
N VAL A 836 -8.98 13.32 28.45
CA VAL A 836 -9.40 14.36 27.48
C VAL A 836 -8.59 15.65 27.65
N PHE A 837 -8.23 16.00 28.88
CA PHE A 837 -7.41 17.19 29.19
C PHE A 837 -5.96 17.04 28.71
N ALA A 838 -5.48 15.80 28.49
CA ALA A 838 -4.16 15.53 27.91
C ALA A 838 -4.18 15.46 26.37
N MET A 839 -5.37 15.37 25.77
CA MET A 839 -5.56 15.38 24.31
C MET A 839 -5.57 16.82 23.80
N ARG A 840 -4.80 17.12 22.78
CA ARG A 840 -4.82 18.44 22.13
C ARG A 840 -6.02 18.55 21.19
N PRO A 841 -6.93 19.52 21.37
CA PRO A 841 -8.09 19.70 20.49
C PRO A 841 -7.68 19.95 19.03
N TRP A 842 -6.58 20.68 18.85
CA TRP A 842 -6.06 21.08 17.53
C TRP A 842 -5.48 19.93 16.68
N ASP A 843 -5.25 18.76 17.28
CA ASP A 843 -4.77 17.58 16.54
C ASP A 843 -5.86 17.00 15.63
N ASN A 844 -7.14 17.26 15.91
CA ASN A 844 -8.28 16.88 15.08
C ASN A 844 -9.28 18.03 14.95
N LEU A 845 -8.97 18.96 14.04
CA LEU A 845 -9.85 20.10 13.73
C LEU A 845 -11.24 19.67 13.22
N LEU A 846 -11.31 18.51 12.55
CA LEU A 846 -12.56 17.98 12.04
C LEU A 846 -13.49 17.56 13.20
N MET A 847 -12.94 17.01 14.28
CA MET A 847 -13.70 16.70 15.50
C MET A 847 -14.24 17.96 16.15
N VAL A 848 -13.42 19.00 16.29
CA VAL A 848 -13.85 20.28 16.84
C VAL A 848 -14.98 20.89 16.00
N ALA A 849 -14.80 20.88 14.66
CA ALA A 849 -15.83 21.36 13.73
C ALA A 849 -17.13 20.54 13.82
N ALA A 850 -17.01 19.20 13.86
CA ALA A 850 -18.17 18.30 13.98
C ALA A 850 -18.96 18.55 15.28
N CYS A 851 -18.28 18.74 16.41
CA CYS A 851 -18.92 19.06 17.69
C CYS A 851 -19.60 20.43 17.66
N ILE A 852 -18.96 21.47 17.11
CA ILE A 852 -19.55 22.82 17.01
C ILE A 852 -20.79 22.80 16.09
N ILE A 853 -20.66 22.18 14.91
CA ILE A 853 -21.77 22.07 13.94
C ILE A 853 -22.91 21.27 14.55
N GLY A 854 -22.63 20.13 15.18
CA GLY A 854 -23.64 19.31 15.85
C GLY A 854 -24.38 20.06 16.94
N PHE A 855 -23.64 20.78 17.78
CA PHE A 855 -24.24 21.62 18.83
C PHE A 855 -25.13 22.75 18.25
N VAL A 856 -24.63 23.49 17.26
CA VAL A 856 -25.40 24.59 16.62
C VAL A 856 -26.65 24.05 15.93
N LEU A 857 -26.58 22.92 15.26
CA LEU A 857 -27.74 22.31 14.62
C LEU A 857 -28.75 21.76 15.64
N GLN A 858 -28.27 21.16 16.75
CA GLN A 858 -29.14 20.70 17.83
C GLN A 858 -29.85 21.90 18.51
N PHE A 859 -29.14 23.01 18.71
CA PHE A 859 -29.72 24.26 19.20
C PHE A 859 -30.77 24.80 18.21
N ALA A 860 -30.49 24.79 16.92
CA ALA A 860 -31.41 25.29 15.90
C ALA A 860 -32.78 24.57 15.90
N VAL A 861 -32.78 23.25 16.13
CA VAL A 861 -34.03 22.43 16.12
C VAL A 861 -34.93 22.72 17.33
N THR A 862 -34.39 23.24 18.41
CA THR A 862 -35.17 23.59 19.61
C THR A 862 -35.50 25.06 19.72
N GLU A 863 -34.88 25.94 18.89
CA GLU A 863 -35.05 27.40 19.02
C GLU A 863 -35.70 28.04 17.78
N ILE A 864 -35.54 27.44 16.57
CA ILE A 864 -36.11 28.02 15.35
C ILE A 864 -37.56 27.56 15.17
N PRO A 865 -38.56 28.47 15.12
CA PRO A 865 -39.99 28.11 15.11
C PRO A 865 -40.42 27.17 13.96
N PHE A 866 -39.79 27.31 12.81
CA PHE A 866 -40.04 26.41 11.67
C PHE A 866 -39.57 24.97 11.96
N LEU A 867 -38.37 24.82 12.54
CA LEU A 867 -37.79 23.51 12.88
C LEU A 867 -38.52 22.88 14.08
N ILE A 868 -38.89 23.69 15.09
CA ILE A 868 -39.71 23.22 16.21
C ILE A 868 -41.00 22.57 15.70
N ARG A 869 -41.70 23.21 14.78
CA ARG A 869 -42.93 22.64 14.18
C ARG A 869 -42.65 21.41 13.36
N ALA A 870 -41.55 21.40 12.59
CA ALA A 870 -41.19 20.29 11.74
C ALA A 870 -40.84 19.04 12.57
N PHE A 871 -40.03 19.16 13.60
CA PHE A 871 -39.57 18.05 14.43
C PHE A 871 -40.49 17.75 15.62
N GLY A 872 -41.52 18.58 15.87
CA GLY A 872 -42.40 18.45 17.02
C GLY A 872 -41.66 18.62 18.38
N THR A 873 -40.62 19.45 18.40
CA THR A 873 -39.86 19.80 19.59
C THR A 873 -40.53 20.96 20.34
N SER A 874 -40.03 21.31 21.52
CA SER A 874 -40.48 22.41 22.32
C SER A 874 -39.32 23.36 22.61
N HIS A 875 -39.60 24.66 22.72
CA HIS A 875 -38.64 25.69 23.12
C HIS A 875 -38.02 25.37 24.48
N LEU A 876 -36.71 25.58 24.64
CA LEU A 876 -35.97 25.35 25.87
C LEU A 876 -35.45 26.66 26.46
N SER A 877 -35.67 26.88 27.75
CA SER A 877 -35.09 28.01 28.46
C SER A 877 -33.57 27.83 28.67
N GLY A 878 -32.86 28.94 28.92
CA GLY A 878 -31.42 28.89 29.19
C GLY A 878 -31.02 28.01 30.38
N GLN A 879 -31.89 27.92 31.41
CA GLN A 879 -31.65 27.03 32.57
C GLN A 879 -31.83 25.56 32.20
N GLU A 880 -32.83 25.25 31.38
CA GLU A 880 -33.05 23.88 30.85
C GLU A 880 -31.89 23.47 29.96
N TRP A 881 -31.42 24.34 29.07
CA TRP A 881 -30.23 24.08 28.25
C TRP A 881 -29.00 23.78 29.11
N LEU A 882 -28.75 24.51 30.17
CA LEU A 882 -27.62 24.26 31.08
C LEU A 882 -27.75 22.89 31.76
N LEU A 883 -28.93 22.58 32.31
CA LEU A 883 -29.20 21.29 32.96
C LEU A 883 -28.99 20.11 32.01
N LEU A 884 -29.57 20.19 30.81
CA LEU A 884 -29.48 19.13 29.80
C LEU A 884 -28.06 19.00 29.28
N SER A 885 -27.28 20.08 29.12
CA SER A 885 -25.88 20.05 28.72
C SER A 885 -24.98 19.35 29.75
N VAL A 886 -25.23 19.62 31.06
CA VAL A 886 -24.50 18.96 32.14
C VAL A 886 -24.82 17.45 32.14
N LEU A 887 -26.11 17.10 31.98
CA LEU A 887 -26.53 15.70 31.92
C LEU A 887 -25.92 14.98 30.70
N ALA A 888 -25.87 15.63 29.54
CA ALA A 888 -25.28 15.11 28.34
C ALA A 888 -23.74 14.89 28.43
N ALA A 889 -23.05 15.62 29.33
CA ALA A 889 -21.61 15.51 29.50
C ALA A 889 -21.18 14.29 30.34
N PHE A 890 -22.10 13.53 30.95
CA PHE A 890 -21.77 12.35 31.76
C PHE A 890 -20.90 11.28 31.06
N PRO A 891 -21.04 10.97 29.77
CA PRO A 891 -20.12 10.05 29.10
C PRO A 891 -18.66 10.52 29.14
N LEU A 892 -18.41 11.81 29.09
CA LEU A 892 -17.08 12.39 29.22
C LEU A 892 -16.51 12.25 30.61
N PHE A 893 -17.35 12.49 31.68
CA PHE A 893 -16.97 12.26 33.07
C PHE A 893 -16.67 10.75 33.30
N ALA A 894 -17.51 9.87 32.80
CA ALA A 894 -17.27 8.42 32.89
C ALA A 894 -15.95 8.01 32.22
N HIS A 895 -15.62 8.61 31.08
CA HIS A 895 -14.34 8.41 30.42
C HIS A 895 -13.15 8.79 31.33
N GLU A 896 -13.18 9.97 31.94
CA GLU A 896 -12.12 10.42 32.85
C GLU A 896 -11.97 9.47 34.05
N VAL A 897 -13.09 9.04 34.64
CA VAL A 897 -13.08 8.08 35.76
C VAL A 897 -12.42 6.77 35.33
N ILE A 898 -12.78 6.22 34.17
CA ILE A 898 -12.17 4.99 33.64
C ILE A 898 -10.66 5.15 33.44
N VAL A 899 -10.22 6.29 32.89
CA VAL A 899 -8.79 6.58 32.67
C VAL A 899 -8.02 6.65 33.99
N VAL A 900 -8.62 7.27 35.02
CA VAL A 900 -8.00 7.35 36.36
C VAL A 900 -7.85 5.95 36.98
N PHE A 901 -8.89 5.09 36.90
CA PHE A 901 -8.84 3.73 37.48
C PHE A 901 -7.94 2.75 36.69
N ARG A 902 -7.58 3.06 35.44
CA ARG A 902 -6.66 2.24 34.63
C ARG A 902 -5.17 2.60 34.83
N LYS A 903 -4.87 3.79 35.36
CA LYS A 903 -3.52 4.18 35.81
C LYS A 903 -3.20 3.59 37.17
#